data_3ab03163f304735ef3d7118bfdc0f0f1
#
_entry.id   3ab03163f304735ef3d7118bfdc0f0f1
#
_cell.length_a   1.000
_cell.length_b   1.000
_cell.length_c   1.000
_cell.angle_alpha   90.00
_cell.angle_beta   90.00
_cell.angle_gamma   90.00
#
_symmetry.space_group_name_H-M   'P 1'
#
loop_
_entity.id
_entity.type
_entity.pdbx_description
1 polymer ?
#
loop_
_entity_poly.entity_id
_entity_poly.type
_entity_poly.pdbx_seq_one_letter_code
_entity_poly.pdbx_strand_id
1 'polypeptide(L)'
;MRYGIYDCETKSALDLLQFGAHNYARDLSTDLWFVSFCIVSDGVPGPILTWQPGEPVPTEIIDLHADPEGLIAAFPDAFERQIHEQILGPRYGWPIFPIERRRCLQASILSCGLPASLDKVAEALNLPVRKTKQGKAAMKKLAKPRKPRPGEDPTKIYWHDDPKLIATLKQYNQIDVDITVKIAGILGFIPPHEQDIWQLDAAVNGRGVCFDVPLIDAAINIMEEISAELNEKLAALTDGDVSSPGQIERMLKWCAQHGCPIPNTQKKTVEETLARSDLAPEIRQLLTLRQEGAQAAANKFVTMRRWLNGGPRIYQAFRYHGAMPGRFTSIGVQLQNLKKPEVEDVAAAIEAVRTGSLKHMQSCGYTRPLEIIGDISRATVIAASGNKLFDVDLSGIESRGLAWITNEITKLNQWREFDRTGREDLEPYYLFGTNVLHLDKGSARKYGKTGDLAFGYQGVVGAWHKMAPSGDTTPDHQVREFQRAWTRAHPNIAKFWGVALRQAMNAIESKDCERFPAARIAFQRDERFLHLELPNGRRIRYPYPRLYEDIGFDGTPRRSFTFRDASGGRWEWYHVLKKRGAFGGLIAENATQAICRDVFCDAMLRLEAAGYHVVAHLHDQFVCEVPESFGSLEEFIAIITIPPAWAPDFPIAAKGRITDRLIEIKEPKPADDDVQPLRDGAPAPVDEIIEPLPWEGSELAAAGTVDADSPPPPPPEEPPPPPPKEEPPAGNGRGGFEGFDDIDDLSPSQDSYRRGEAPKGAATTSYIYKDAQGWLYMKVTRTDAKSFPTHYWDSSSGAWKPGWPKTVLPFRLPELIAAPAAEPIWVCEGEKDTDNVAALGLVATTNPGGAAKWQPELTQWFKDKQIIYVLEDNDDAGRMHTAKIMSTLRGIVPTIAVISFPELPEKGDVSDWLALGGNKKLLLARAEEAKKRATTRNYVNVNLATVPLRSHEWLWENHLVRGNLELMAGIKGVGKSQIHCQYAACTTTGRLWPNGVPGVTP
;
A
#
# COMPACT_ATOMS: atom_id res chain seq x y z
N MET A 1 -31.32 -7.70 18.96
CA MET A 1 -31.23 -7.22 17.53
C MET A 1 -31.47 -8.42 16.62
N ARG A 2 -32.44 -8.31 15.70
CA ARG A 2 -32.78 -9.39 14.74
C ARG A 2 -32.33 -9.00 13.32
N TYR A 3 -31.58 -9.87 12.65
CA TYR A 3 -31.12 -9.61 11.27
C TYR A 3 -31.02 -10.92 10.47
N GLY A 4 -31.21 -10.79 9.15
CA GLY A 4 -30.98 -11.86 8.18
C GLY A 4 -29.68 -11.64 7.41
N ILE A 5 -28.91 -12.69 7.23
CA ILE A 5 -27.75 -12.71 6.31
C ILE A 5 -28.12 -13.60 5.14
N TYR A 6 -27.91 -13.13 3.90
CA TYR A 6 -28.22 -13.90 2.70
C TYR A 6 -27.14 -13.76 1.64
N ASP A 7 -27.10 -14.73 0.74
CA ASP A 7 -26.17 -14.81 -0.39
C ASP A 7 -26.87 -15.44 -1.59
N CYS A 8 -26.70 -14.87 -2.79
CA CYS A 8 -27.38 -15.27 -4.02
C CYS A 8 -26.40 -15.92 -5.00
N GLU A 9 -26.72 -17.12 -5.48
CA GLU A 9 -26.02 -17.72 -6.61
C GLU A 9 -26.81 -17.49 -7.91
N THR A 10 -26.17 -16.84 -8.86
CA THR A 10 -26.80 -16.33 -10.09
C THR A 10 -26.24 -16.95 -11.34
N LYS A 11 -26.97 -16.83 -12.45
CA LYS A 11 -26.55 -17.17 -13.82
C LYS A 11 -26.88 -16.02 -14.76
N SER A 12 -26.00 -15.72 -15.72
CA SER A 12 -26.20 -14.67 -16.72
C SER A 12 -25.40 -14.94 -17.98
N ALA A 13 -25.91 -14.49 -19.13
CA ALA A 13 -25.12 -14.41 -20.35
C ALA A 13 -24.17 -13.19 -20.33
N LEU A 14 -24.47 -12.19 -19.49
CA LEU A 14 -23.64 -11.00 -19.32
C LEU A 14 -22.50 -11.28 -18.34
N ASP A 15 -21.30 -10.82 -18.63
CA ASP A 15 -20.14 -10.96 -17.73
C ASP A 15 -20.14 -9.83 -16.67
N LEU A 16 -20.29 -10.21 -15.40
CA LEU A 16 -20.34 -9.27 -14.26
C LEU A 16 -19.16 -8.30 -14.19
N LEU A 17 -17.94 -8.79 -14.46
CA LEU A 17 -16.73 -7.97 -14.34
C LEU A 17 -16.61 -6.95 -15.49
N GLN A 18 -17.14 -7.28 -16.66
CA GLN A 18 -17.08 -6.41 -17.83
C GLN A 18 -18.16 -5.33 -17.82
N PHE A 19 -19.35 -5.63 -17.29
CA PHE A 19 -20.53 -4.77 -17.41
C PHE A 19 -20.97 -4.15 -16.08
N GLY A 20 -20.47 -4.64 -14.93
CA GLY A 20 -20.84 -4.17 -13.60
C GLY A 20 -22.14 -4.78 -13.07
N ALA A 21 -22.37 -4.70 -11.75
CA ALA A 21 -23.48 -5.35 -11.06
C ALA A 21 -24.85 -4.84 -11.49
N HIS A 22 -24.97 -3.53 -11.76
CA HIS A 22 -26.21 -2.92 -12.19
C HIS A 22 -26.73 -3.48 -13.52
N ASN A 23 -25.88 -3.51 -14.54
CA ASN A 23 -26.23 -4.05 -15.87
C ASN A 23 -26.45 -5.56 -15.82
N TYR A 24 -25.62 -6.27 -15.05
CA TYR A 24 -25.76 -7.71 -14.83
C TYR A 24 -27.13 -8.06 -14.25
N ALA A 25 -27.59 -7.37 -13.21
CA ALA A 25 -28.87 -7.66 -12.55
C ALA A 25 -30.09 -7.33 -13.44
N ARG A 26 -29.95 -6.39 -14.38
CA ARG A 26 -31.01 -5.95 -15.29
C ARG A 26 -31.07 -6.73 -16.61
N ASP A 27 -30.05 -7.51 -16.91
CA ASP A 27 -30.03 -8.34 -18.11
C ASP A 27 -31.13 -9.41 -18.06
N LEU A 28 -31.86 -9.59 -19.17
CA LEU A 28 -32.97 -10.51 -19.25
C LEU A 28 -32.57 -11.98 -19.04
N SER A 29 -31.32 -12.34 -19.32
CA SER A 29 -30.77 -13.67 -19.13
C SER A 29 -30.37 -13.95 -17.68
N THR A 30 -30.30 -12.91 -16.84
CA THR A 30 -29.88 -13.06 -15.45
C THR A 30 -31.01 -13.63 -14.62
N ASP A 31 -30.70 -14.67 -13.89
CA ASP A 31 -31.63 -15.38 -13.00
C ASP A 31 -30.88 -16.08 -11.86
N LEU A 32 -31.61 -16.67 -10.92
CA LEU A 32 -31.10 -17.30 -9.72
C LEU A 32 -30.95 -18.81 -9.89
N TRP A 33 -29.94 -19.38 -9.24
CA TRP A 33 -29.90 -20.80 -8.88
C TRP A 33 -30.50 -20.99 -7.50
N PHE A 34 -29.99 -20.26 -6.51
CA PHE A 34 -30.38 -20.39 -5.08
C PHE A 34 -30.22 -19.04 -4.39
N VAL A 35 -30.93 -18.93 -3.26
CA VAL A 35 -30.64 -17.97 -2.18
C VAL A 35 -30.50 -18.73 -0.90
N SER A 36 -29.32 -18.74 -0.29
CA SER A 36 -29.19 -19.25 1.07
C SER A 36 -29.24 -18.08 2.07
N PHE A 37 -29.82 -18.31 3.24
CA PHE A 37 -29.93 -17.28 4.27
C PHE A 37 -29.94 -17.87 5.67
N CYS A 38 -29.62 -17.03 6.66
CA CYS A 38 -29.68 -17.35 8.09
C CYS A 38 -30.25 -16.16 8.86
N ILE A 39 -31.25 -16.40 9.71
CA ILE A 39 -31.76 -15.39 10.64
C ILE A 39 -30.98 -15.48 11.94
N VAL A 40 -30.44 -14.35 12.40
CA VAL A 40 -29.74 -14.22 13.68
C VAL A 40 -30.63 -13.39 14.62
N SER A 41 -30.92 -13.92 15.78
CA SER A 41 -31.72 -13.27 16.84
C SER A 41 -30.87 -13.16 18.10
N ASP A 42 -30.68 -11.95 18.60
CA ASP A 42 -29.90 -11.64 19.81
C ASP A 42 -28.48 -12.28 19.83
N GLY A 43 -27.84 -12.28 18.66
CA GLY A 43 -26.50 -12.84 18.48
C GLY A 43 -26.47 -14.37 18.29
N VAL A 44 -27.62 -15.04 18.35
CA VAL A 44 -27.70 -16.49 18.15
C VAL A 44 -28.17 -16.79 16.72
N PRO A 45 -27.32 -17.45 15.89
CA PRO A 45 -27.71 -17.84 14.54
C PRO A 45 -28.69 -19.01 14.54
N GLY A 46 -29.73 -18.90 13.72
CA GLY A 46 -30.61 -19.99 13.38
C GLY A 46 -30.03 -20.94 12.33
N PRO A 47 -30.83 -21.87 11.78
CA PRO A 47 -30.40 -22.75 10.72
C PRO A 47 -30.12 -21.98 9.42
N ILE A 48 -29.20 -22.48 8.60
CA ILE A 48 -29.00 -21.98 7.24
C ILE A 48 -30.03 -22.66 6.33
N LEU A 49 -30.92 -21.85 5.79
CA LEU A 49 -31.98 -22.28 4.87
C LEU A 49 -31.55 -21.92 3.42
N THR A 50 -32.09 -22.65 2.46
CA THR A 50 -31.87 -22.39 1.04
C THR A 50 -33.19 -22.40 0.31
N TRP A 51 -33.49 -21.32 -0.38
CA TRP A 51 -34.63 -21.15 -1.26
C TRP A 51 -34.19 -21.25 -2.73
N GLN A 52 -35.06 -21.72 -3.61
CA GLN A 52 -34.85 -21.77 -5.06
C GLN A 52 -36.09 -21.29 -5.83
N PRO A 53 -35.92 -20.78 -7.07
CA PRO A 53 -37.02 -20.37 -7.93
C PRO A 53 -38.11 -21.44 -8.05
N GLY A 54 -39.37 -21.03 -7.83
CA GLY A 54 -40.52 -21.92 -7.84
C GLY A 54 -41.02 -22.31 -6.44
N GLU A 55 -40.23 -22.08 -5.40
CA GLU A 55 -40.68 -22.24 -4.01
C GLU A 55 -41.35 -20.95 -3.50
N PRO A 56 -42.29 -21.02 -2.53
CA PRO A 56 -42.84 -19.82 -1.92
C PRO A 56 -41.76 -19.03 -1.19
N VAL A 57 -41.99 -17.72 -1.04
CA VAL A 57 -41.08 -16.87 -0.27
C VAL A 57 -40.97 -17.38 1.16
N PRO A 58 -39.77 -17.52 1.72
CA PRO A 58 -39.60 -18.05 3.08
C PRO A 58 -40.31 -17.17 4.11
N THR A 59 -41.04 -17.79 5.02
CA THR A 59 -41.78 -17.10 6.09
C THR A 59 -40.83 -16.30 6.98
N GLU A 60 -39.62 -16.80 7.21
CA GLU A 60 -38.60 -16.16 8.01
C GLU A 60 -38.20 -14.79 7.45
N ILE A 61 -38.19 -14.65 6.12
CA ILE A 61 -37.89 -13.38 5.43
C ILE A 61 -39.06 -12.42 5.47
N ILE A 62 -40.30 -12.96 5.34
CA ILE A 62 -41.55 -12.18 5.48
C ILE A 62 -41.64 -11.62 6.91
N ASP A 63 -41.42 -12.45 7.93
CA ASP A 63 -41.47 -12.08 9.34
C ASP A 63 -40.35 -11.08 9.71
N LEU A 64 -39.15 -11.24 9.12
CA LEU A 64 -38.05 -10.28 9.30
C LEU A 64 -38.40 -8.92 8.71
N HIS A 65 -39.06 -8.92 7.54
CA HIS A 65 -39.46 -7.67 6.90
C HIS A 65 -40.63 -7.00 7.65
N ALA A 66 -41.56 -7.77 8.20
CA ALA A 66 -42.68 -7.26 8.99
C ALA A 66 -42.23 -6.67 10.33
N ASP A 67 -41.09 -7.10 10.88
CA ASP A 67 -40.49 -6.52 12.07
C ASP A 67 -39.84 -5.15 11.69
N PRO A 68 -40.30 -3.98 12.22
CA PRO A 68 -39.75 -2.68 11.90
C PRO A 68 -38.24 -2.54 12.18
N GLU A 69 -37.74 -3.24 13.20
CA GLU A 69 -36.32 -3.24 13.59
C GLU A 69 -35.51 -4.34 12.90
N GLY A 70 -36.18 -5.21 12.11
CA GLY A 70 -35.53 -6.29 11.39
C GLY A 70 -34.59 -5.77 10.30
N LEU A 71 -33.33 -6.21 10.32
CA LEU A 71 -32.30 -5.81 9.37
C LEU A 71 -31.97 -6.94 8.38
N ILE A 72 -31.50 -6.58 7.20
CA ILE A 72 -30.94 -7.55 6.26
C ILE A 72 -29.49 -7.19 5.91
N ALA A 73 -28.62 -8.19 5.81
CA ALA A 73 -27.19 -8.01 5.57
C ALA A 73 -26.67 -8.96 4.49
N ALA A 74 -25.66 -8.50 3.74
CA ALA A 74 -25.05 -9.30 2.69
C ALA A 74 -23.55 -8.99 2.52
N PHE A 75 -22.86 -9.83 1.74
CA PHE A 75 -21.44 -9.65 1.37
C PHE A 75 -21.21 -9.92 -0.13
N PRO A 76 -20.96 -8.87 -0.94
CA PRO A 76 -21.13 -7.43 -0.68
C PRO A 76 -22.60 -7.01 -0.92
N ASP A 77 -23.17 -6.17 -0.08
CA ASP A 77 -24.54 -5.70 -0.28
C ASP A 77 -24.76 -5.01 -1.63
N ALA A 78 -23.77 -4.35 -2.17
CA ALA A 78 -23.87 -3.67 -3.45
C ALA A 78 -24.31 -4.58 -4.62
N PHE A 79 -23.86 -5.85 -4.63
CA PHE A 79 -24.28 -6.85 -5.62
C PHE A 79 -25.62 -7.47 -5.22
N GLU A 80 -25.70 -7.98 -3.99
CA GLU A 80 -26.90 -8.68 -3.50
C GLU A 80 -28.14 -7.78 -3.53
N ARG A 81 -27.99 -6.49 -3.25
CA ARG A 81 -29.05 -5.50 -3.34
C ARG A 81 -29.57 -5.35 -4.77
N GLN A 82 -28.69 -5.31 -5.77
CA GLN A 82 -29.11 -5.24 -7.18
C GLN A 82 -29.91 -6.50 -7.58
N ILE A 83 -29.46 -7.68 -7.17
CA ILE A 83 -30.20 -8.94 -7.40
C ILE A 83 -31.53 -8.92 -6.66
N HIS A 84 -31.57 -8.44 -5.42
CA HIS A 84 -32.79 -8.33 -4.63
C HIS A 84 -33.81 -7.38 -5.28
N GLU A 85 -33.40 -6.18 -5.65
CA GLU A 85 -34.27 -5.13 -6.21
C GLU A 85 -34.71 -5.43 -7.64
N GLN A 86 -33.90 -6.08 -8.47
CA GLN A 86 -34.19 -6.29 -9.88
C GLN A 86 -34.77 -7.69 -10.19
N ILE A 87 -34.53 -8.69 -9.34
CA ILE A 87 -34.89 -10.08 -9.61
C ILE A 87 -35.75 -10.67 -8.47
N LEU A 88 -35.25 -10.73 -7.23
CA LEU A 88 -35.98 -11.37 -6.11
C LEU A 88 -37.31 -10.70 -5.84
N GLY A 89 -37.34 -9.37 -5.72
CA GLY A 89 -38.59 -8.63 -5.51
C GLY A 89 -39.54 -8.76 -6.69
N PRO A 90 -39.17 -8.27 -7.90
CA PRO A 90 -40.08 -8.18 -9.06
C PRO A 90 -40.52 -9.53 -9.62
N ARG A 91 -39.65 -10.56 -9.62
CA ARG A 91 -39.95 -11.86 -10.25
C ARG A 91 -40.47 -12.90 -9.28
N TYR A 92 -40.01 -12.85 -8.00
CA TYR A 92 -40.28 -13.91 -7.01
C TYR A 92 -41.04 -13.44 -5.76
N GLY A 93 -41.37 -12.12 -5.69
CA GLY A 93 -42.21 -11.59 -4.61
C GLY A 93 -41.51 -11.42 -3.27
N TRP A 94 -40.17 -11.46 -3.22
CA TRP A 94 -39.45 -11.18 -1.98
C TRP A 94 -39.68 -9.73 -1.54
N PRO A 95 -39.89 -9.46 -0.23
CA PRO A 95 -40.09 -8.11 0.26
C PRO A 95 -38.82 -7.29 0.12
N ILE A 96 -38.92 -6.04 -0.39
CA ILE A 96 -37.82 -5.13 -0.60
C ILE A 96 -37.50 -4.39 0.69
N PHE A 97 -36.33 -4.59 1.23
CA PHE A 97 -35.86 -3.87 2.41
C PHE A 97 -35.34 -2.49 2.02
N PRO A 98 -35.79 -1.40 2.67
CA PRO A 98 -35.26 -0.06 2.44
C PRO A 98 -33.79 0.03 2.86
N ILE A 99 -33.05 1.01 2.31
CA ILE A 99 -31.60 1.12 2.50
C ILE A 99 -31.21 1.28 3.98
N GLU A 100 -32.04 1.92 4.79
CA GLU A 100 -31.86 2.14 6.22
C GLU A 100 -31.80 0.82 7.00
N ARG A 101 -32.50 -0.18 6.51
CA ARG A 101 -32.55 -1.53 7.10
C ARG A 101 -31.52 -2.50 6.52
N ARG A 102 -30.65 -2.04 5.62
CA ARG A 102 -29.61 -2.87 4.99
C ARG A 102 -28.26 -2.67 5.66
N ARG A 103 -27.46 -3.71 5.68
CA ARG A 103 -26.09 -3.71 6.23
C ARG A 103 -25.15 -4.39 5.24
N CYS A 104 -23.95 -3.81 5.09
CA CYS A 104 -22.90 -4.35 4.22
C CYS A 104 -21.76 -4.92 5.05
N LEU A 105 -21.58 -6.23 5.08
CA LEU A 105 -20.48 -6.84 5.81
C LEU A 105 -19.11 -6.59 5.16
N GLN A 106 -19.05 -6.36 3.84
CA GLN A 106 -17.81 -5.92 3.21
C GLN A 106 -17.37 -4.55 3.74
N ALA A 107 -18.30 -3.62 4.01
CA ALA A 107 -17.99 -2.35 4.64
C ALA A 107 -17.39 -2.54 6.05
N SER A 108 -17.94 -3.41 6.87
CA SER A 108 -17.41 -3.76 8.20
C SER A 108 -15.98 -4.33 8.09
N ILE A 109 -15.77 -5.25 7.18
CA ILE A 109 -14.47 -5.90 6.95
C ILE A 109 -13.40 -4.88 6.49
N LEU A 110 -13.72 -4.05 5.51
CA LEU A 110 -12.80 -3.04 4.99
C LEU A 110 -12.47 -1.97 6.04
N SER A 111 -13.44 -1.59 6.88
CA SER A 111 -13.20 -0.67 8.01
C SER A 111 -12.25 -1.25 9.07
N CYS A 112 -12.06 -2.56 9.07
CA CYS A 112 -11.11 -3.27 9.93
C CYS A 112 -9.73 -3.49 9.26
N GLY A 113 -9.50 -2.98 8.04
CA GLY A 113 -8.25 -3.20 7.31
C GLY A 113 -8.03 -4.65 6.86
N LEU A 114 -9.10 -5.45 6.80
CA LEU A 114 -9.08 -6.86 6.40
C LEU A 114 -9.26 -7.01 4.89
N PRO A 115 -8.90 -8.18 4.30
CA PRO A 115 -9.04 -8.41 2.86
C PRO A 115 -10.48 -8.28 2.35
N ALA A 116 -10.68 -7.72 1.16
CA ALA A 116 -12.01 -7.53 0.55
C ALA A 116 -12.71 -8.84 0.09
N SER A 117 -12.03 -9.98 0.10
CA SER A 117 -12.54 -11.28 -0.35
C SER A 117 -12.99 -12.13 0.84
N LEU A 118 -14.18 -12.70 0.78
CA LEU A 118 -14.76 -13.52 1.85
C LEU A 118 -13.85 -14.68 2.26
N ASP A 119 -13.24 -15.38 1.30
CA ASP A 119 -12.30 -16.48 1.53
C ASP A 119 -11.05 -16.03 2.32
N LYS A 120 -10.46 -14.91 1.88
CA LYS A 120 -9.27 -14.33 2.56
C LYS A 120 -9.58 -13.77 3.94
N VAL A 121 -10.79 -13.23 4.15
CA VAL A 121 -11.22 -12.79 5.49
C VAL A 121 -11.39 -13.98 6.42
N ALA A 122 -12.02 -15.07 5.93
CA ALA A 122 -12.14 -16.30 6.69
C ALA A 122 -10.76 -16.84 7.11
N GLU A 123 -9.76 -16.77 6.21
CA GLU A 123 -8.36 -17.08 6.52
C GLU A 123 -7.80 -16.11 7.57
N ALA A 124 -7.95 -14.81 7.36
CA ALA A 124 -7.42 -13.77 8.23
C ALA A 124 -7.97 -13.86 9.66
N LEU A 125 -9.25 -14.21 9.82
CA LEU A 125 -9.90 -14.40 11.11
C LEU A 125 -9.76 -15.83 11.68
N ASN A 126 -9.04 -16.70 10.99
CA ASN A 126 -8.82 -18.11 11.35
C ASN A 126 -10.15 -18.86 11.61
N LEU A 127 -11.16 -18.65 10.74
CA LEU A 127 -12.43 -19.34 10.87
C LEU A 127 -12.28 -20.85 10.57
N PRO A 128 -13.06 -21.73 11.23
CA PRO A 128 -13.00 -23.17 10.98
C PRO A 128 -13.59 -23.58 9.62
N VAL A 129 -14.38 -22.71 8.99
CA VAL A 129 -15.05 -22.95 7.70
C VAL A 129 -14.31 -22.21 6.58
N ARG A 130 -14.16 -22.85 5.44
CA ARG A 130 -13.47 -22.34 4.26
C ARG A 130 -14.24 -22.66 2.98
N LYS A 131 -14.10 -21.79 1.99
CA LYS A 131 -14.61 -22.06 0.64
C LYS A 131 -13.89 -23.25 0.01
N THR A 132 -14.62 -24.10 -0.73
CA THR A 132 -14.05 -25.25 -1.40
C THR A 132 -13.63 -24.92 -2.83
N LYS A 133 -12.52 -25.54 -3.32
CA LYS A 133 -12.07 -25.40 -4.71
C LYS A 133 -13.15 -25.92 -5.70
N GLN A 134 -13.81 -27.03 -5.33
CA GLN A 134 -14.89 -27.63 -6.14
C GLN A 134 -16.09 -26.69 -6.25
N GLY A 135 -16.53 -26.08 -5.13
CA GLY A 135 -17.63 -25.10 -5.12
C GLY A 135 -17.31 -23.89 -5.98
N LYS A 136 -16.10 -23.33 -5.86
CA LYS A 136 -15.65 -22.21 -6.71
C LYS A 136 -15.62 -22.55 -8.20
N ALA A 137 -15.23 -23.79 -8.56
CA ALA A 137 -15.28 -24.25 -9.95
C ALA A 137 -16.72 -24.45 -10.44
N ALA A 138 -17.61 -24.98 -9.59
CA ALA A 138 -19.03 -25.10 -9.87
C ALA A 138 -19.69 -23.75 -10.12
N MET A 139 -19.46 -22.76 -9.23
CA MET A 139 -19.93 -21.40 -9.37
C MET A 139 -19.49 -20.77 -10.71
N LYS A 140 -18.20 -20.79 -11.02
CA LYS A 140 -17.69 -20.23 -12.28
C LYS A 140 -18.28 -20.87 -13.53
N LYS A 141 -18.61 -22.17 -13.49
CA LYS A 141 -19.19 -22.91 -14.59
C LYS A 141 -20.69 -22.64 -14.72
N LEU A 142 -21.42 -22.68 -13.61
CA LEU A 142 -22.87 -22.49 -13.57
C LEU A 142 -23.31 -21.02 -13.73
N ALA A 143 -22.42 -20.07 -13.43
CA ALA A 143 -22.67 -18.63 -13.63
C ALA A 143 -22.79 -18.23 -15.11
N LYS A 144 -22.29 -19.05 -16.05
CA LYS A 144 -22.26 -18.73 -17.49
C LYS A 144 -23.04 -19.79 -18.28
N PRO A 145 -23.63 -19.40 -19.44
CA PRO A 145 -24.29 -20.37 -20.30
C PRO A 145 -23.29 -21.38 -20.88
N ARG A 146 -23.76 -22.58 -21.13
CA ARG A 146 -23.01 -23.59 -21.89
C ARG A 146 -23.15 -23.35 -23.40
N LYS A 147 -22.19 -23.85 -24.15
CA LYS A 147 -22.30 -23.89 -25.60
C LYS A 147 -23.45 -24.81 -26.01
N PRO A 148 -24.19 -24.46 -27.10
CA PRO A 148 -25.20 -25.33 -27.66
C PRO A 148 -24.60 -26.72 -27.99
N ARG A 149 -25.35 -27.80 -27.74
CA ARG A 149 -24.99 -29.17 -28.15
C ARG A 149 -25.33 -29.36 -29.62
N PRO A 150 -24.78 -30.37 -30.30
CA PRO A 150 -25.18 -30.73 -31.69
C PRO A 150 -26.70 -30.92 -31.77
N GLY A 151 -27.37 -30.20 -32.68
CA GLY A 151 -28.83 -30.24 -32.89
C GLY A 151 -29.61 -29.18 -32.02
N GLU A 152 -28.96 -28.47 -31.14
CA GLU A 152 -29.58 -27.34 -30.41
C GLU A 152 -29.46 -26.05 -31.26
N ASP A 153 -30.42 -25.16 -31.11
CA ASP A 153 -30.48 -23.83 -31.78
C ASP A 153 -29.35 -22.94 -31.27
N PRO A 154 -28.35 -22.54 -32.09
CA PRO A 154 -27.23 -21.71 -31.64
C PRO A 154 -27.60 -20.28 -31.19
N THR A 155 -28.80 -19.84 -31.47
CA THR A 155 -29.28 -18.51 -31.08
C THR A 155 -29.88 -18.46 -29.68
N LYS A 156 -30.15 -19.63 -29.07
CA LYS A 156 -30.72 -19.74 -27.71
C LYS A 156 -29.66 -19.88 -26.64
N ILE A 157 -30.00 -19.36 -25.46
CA ILE A 157 -29.13 -19.47 -24.26
C ILE A 157 -29.46 -20.79 -23.56
N TYR A 158 -28.41 -21.60 -23.32
CA TYR A 158 -28.54 -22.87 -22.61
C TYR A 158 -27.72 -22.85 -21.33
N TRP A 159 -28.32 -23.35 -20.25
CA TRP A 159 -27.66 -23.46 -18.95
C TRP A 159 -27.14 -24.88 -18.70
N HIS A 160 -26.20 -25.00 -17.78
CA HIS A 160 -25.73 -26.30 -17.32
C HIS A 160 -26.80 -26.98 -16.48
N ASP A 161 -27.01 -28.29 -16.66
CA ASP A 161 -28.08 -29.11 -16.09
C ASP A 161 -27.55 -30.32 -15.28
N ASP A 162 -26.28 -30.34 -14.91
CA ASP A 162 -25.65 -31.42 -14.14
C ASP A 162 -26.08 -31.35 -12.66
N PRO A 163 -26.86 -32.33 -12.16
CA PRO A 163 -27.36 -32.31 -10.78
C PRO A 163 -26.28 -32.32 -9.70
N LYS A 164 -25.12 -32.98 -9.99
CA LYS A 164 -24.00 -33.02 -9.02
C LYS A 164 -23.33 -31.66 -8.91
N LEU A 165 -23.17 -30.99 -10.04
CA LEU A 165 -22.60 -29.65 -10.07
C LEU A 165 -23.51 -28.64 -9.38
N ILE A 166 -24.84 -28.74 -9.59
CA ILE A 166 -25.86 -27.91 -8.94
C ILE A 166 -25.88 -28.16 -7.41
N ALA A 167 -25.81 -29.42 -6.99
CA ALA A 167 -25.71 -29.74 -5.56
C ALA A 167 -24.44 -29.20 -4.91
N THR A 168 -23.31 -29.25 -5.62
CA THR A 168 -22.05 -28.66 -5.15
C THR A 168 -22.15 -27.14 -5.01
N LEU A 169 -22.83 -26.46 -5.95
CA LEU A 169 -23.07 -25.01 -5.86
C LEU A 169 -23.97 -24.67 -4.67
N LYS A 170 -25.03 -25.47 -4.42
CA LYS A 170 -25.91 -25.26 -3.27
C LYS A 170 -25.15 -25.32 -1.95
N GLN A 171 -24.30 -26.35 -1.80
CA GLN A 171 -23.45 -26.48 -0.61
C GLN A 171 -22.46 -25.31 -0.49
N TYR A 172 -21.91 -24.84 -1.61
CA TYR A 172 -21.00 -23.69 -1.63
C TYR A 172 -21.68 -22.41 -1.15
N ASN A 173 -22.90 -22.14 -1.63
CA ASN A 173 -23.71 -20.99 -1.21
C ASN A 173 -24.02 -21.01 0.30
N GLN A 174 -24.34 -22.19 0.86
CA GLN A 174 -24.55 -22.37 2.31
C GLN A 174 -23.27 -22.08 3.11
N ILE A 175 -22.11 -22.49 2.59
CA ILE A 175 -20.79 -22.19 3.19
C ILE A 175 -20.53 -20.68 3.19
N ASP A 176 -20.90 -19.95 2.14
CA ASP A 176 -20.72 -18.50 2.05
C ASP A 176 -21.57 -17.77 3.11
N VAL A 177 -22.80 -18.20 3.31
CA VAL A 177 -23.65 -17.69 4.40
C VAL A 177 -23.05 -18.01 5.79
N ASP A 178 -22.57 -19.25 6.02
CA ASP A 178 -21.98 -19.65 7.31
C ASP A 178 -20.74 -18.81 7.64
N ILE A 179 -19.85 -18.60 6.67
CA ILE A 179 -18.68 -17.71 6.82
C ILE A 179 -19.14 -16.28 7.15
N THR A 180 -20.13 -15.77 6.43
CA THR A 180 -20.64 -14.41 6.59
C THR A 180 -21.28 -14.20 7.97
N VAL A 181 -22.04 -15.17 8.47
CA VAL A 181 -22.62 -15.18 9.85
C VAL A 181 -21.51 -15.12 10.90
N LYS A 182 -20.46 -15.93 10.76
CA LYS A 182 -19.33 -15.93 11.70
C LYS A 182 -18.57 -14.62 11.70
N ILE A 183 -18.37 -14.02 10.53
CA ILE A 183 -17.74 -12.69 10.40
C ILE A 183 -18.61 -11.63 11.08
N ALA A 184 -19.92 -11.64 10.87
CA ALA A 184 -20.84 -10.70 11.51
C ALA A 184 -20.80 -10.82 13.04
N GLY A 185 -20.71 -12.05 13.57
CA GLY A 185 -20.56 -12.28 15.01
C GLY A 185 -19.24 -11.77 15.60
N ILE A 186 -18.15 -11.75 14.81
CA ILE A 186 -16.84 -11.30 15.27
C ILE A 186 -16.66 -9.78 15.14
N LEU A 187 -17.04 -9.20 14.00
CA LEU A 187 -16.74 -7.81 13.65
C LEU A 187 -17.91 -6.85 13.92
N GLY A 188 -19.15 -7.37 13.93
CA GLY A 188 -20.36 -6.56 13.96
C GLY A 188 -20.56 -5.76 12.67
N PHE A 189 -21.46 -4.76 12.74
CA PHE A 189 -21.69 -3.79 11.67
C PHE A 189 -20.91 -2.50 11.93
N ILE A 190 -20.75 -1.66 10.90
CA ILE A 190 -20.15 -0.33 11.03
C ILE A 190 -20.99 0.56 11.97
N PRO A 191 -20.35 1.53 12.68
CA PRO A 191 -21.06 2.42 13.59
C PRO A 191 -22.16 3.24 12.90
N PRO A 192 -23.17 3.77 13.62
CA PRO A 192 -24.29 4.49 13.02
C PRO A 192 -23.89 5.63 12.08
N HIS A 193 -22.99 6.51 12.48
CA HIS A 193 -22.52 7.59 11.61
C HIS A 193 -21.86 7.08 10.32
N GLU A 194 -21.05 6.03 10.39
CA GLU A 194 -20.47 5.38 9.20
C GLU A 194 -21.54 4.64 8.37
N GLN A 195 -22.63 4.18 9.00
CA GLN A 195 -23.77 3.61 8.31
C GLN A 195 -24.49 4.67 7.47
N ASP A 196 -24.67 5.89 7.97
CA ASP A 196 -25.27 7.00 7.21
C ASP A 196 -24.42 7.36 5.98
N ILE A 197 -23.09 7.38 6.15
CA ILE A 197 -22.16 7.62 5.03
C ILE A 197 -22.22 6.47 4.01
N TRP A 198 -22.31 5.21 4.46
CA TRP A 198 -22.46 4.06 3.58
C TRP A 198 -23.79 4.10 2.80
N GLN A 199 -24.88 4.52 3.44
CA GLN A 199 -26.18 4.70 2.79
C GLN A 199 -26.11 5.81 1.72
N LEU A 200 -25.44 6.91 2.04
CA LEU A 200 -25.19 7.99 1.07
C LEU A 200 -24.39 7.48 -0.13
N ASP A 201 -23.28 6.73 0.09
CA ASP A 201 -22.50 6.11 -1.00
C ASP A 201 -23.37 5.14 -1.84
N ALA A 202 -24.26 4.38 -1.20
CA ALA A 202 -25.21 3.53 -1.90
C ALA A 202 -26.20 4.34 -2.76
N ALA A 203 -26.66 5.50 -2.28
CA ALA A 203 -27.50 6.42 -3.05
C ALA A 203 -26.76 7.05 -4.24
N VAL A 204 -25.52 7.52 -4.03
CA VAL A 204 -24.62 8.02 -5.10
C VAL A 204 -24.44 6.95 -6.19
N ASN A 205 -24.13 5.73 -5.80
CA ASN A 205 -23.98 4.58 -6.71
C ASN A 205 -25.29 4.21 -7.42
N GLY A 206 -26.44 4.44 -6.79
CA GLY A 206 -27.77 4.20 -7.37
C GLY A 206 -28.23 5.28 -8.36
N ARG A 207 -27.82 6.55 -8.18
CA ARG A 207 -28.10 7.66 -9.12
C ARG A 207 -27.28 7.51 -10.39
N GLY A 208 -26.04 7.07 -10.26
CA GLY A 208 -25.08 6.95 -11.35
C GLY A 208 -24.64 8.30 -11.91
N VAL A 209 -23.58 8.27 -12.70
CA VAL A 209 -22.96 9.43 -13.35
C VAL A 209 -23.36 9.45 -14.81
N CYS A 210 -23.80 10.62 -15.34
CA CYS A 210 -24.18 10.79 -16.73
C CYS A 210 -22.96 11.03 -17.62
N PHE A 211 -22.97 10.45 -18.83
CA PHE A 211 -21.87 10.48 -19.79
C PHE A 211 -22.31 10.91 -21.18
N ASP A 212 -21.43 11.56 -21.89
CA ASP A 212 -21.55 11.91 -23.31
C ASP A 212 -21.29 10.66 -24.17
N VAL A 213 -22.35 9.87 -24.40
CA VAL A 213 -22.26 8.62 -25.16
C VAL A 213 -21.79 8.85 -26.59
N PRO A 214 -22.29 9.87 -27.33
CA PRO A 214 -21.81 10.16 -28.69
C PRO A 214 -20.31 10.47 -28.73
N LEU A 215 -19.78 11.22 -27.76
CA LEU A 215 -18.34 11.51 -27.69
C LEU A 215 -17.51 10.25 -27.40
N ILE A 216 -18.04 9.36 -26.55
CA ILE A 216 -17.39 8.08 -26.24
C ILE A 216 -17.34 7.20 -27.49
N ASP A 217 -18.44 7.06 -28.21
CA ASP A 217 -18.52 6.26 -29.43
C ASP A 217 -17.59 6.81 -30.52
N ALA A 218 -17.55 8.13 -30.70
CA ALA A 218 -16.65 8.80 -31.64
C ALA A 218 -15.18 8.57 -31.31
N ALA A 219 -14.81 8.67 -30.02
CA ALA A 219 -13.45 8.36 -29.54
C ALA A 219 -13.07 6.91 -29.83
N ILE A 220 -13.98 5.96 -29.59
CA ILE A 220 -13.73 4.52 -29.85
C ILE A 220 -13.49 4.28 -31.33
N ASN A 221 -14.29 4.89 -32.23
CA ASN A 221 -14.09 4.75 -33.68
C ASN A 221 -12.67 5.19 -34.08
N ILE A 222 -12.21 6.37 -33.60
CA ILE A 222 -10.83 6.84 -33.85
C ILE A 222 -9.79 5.88 -33.31
N MET A 223 -10.00 5.33 -32.10
CA MET A 223 -9.09 4.35 -31.49
C MET A 223 -9.02 3.06 -32.32
N GLU A 224 -10.12 2.62 -32.91
CA GLU A 224 -10.16 1.44 -33.78
C GLU A 224 -9.40 1.70 -35.09
N GLU A 225 -9.55 2.88 -35.72
CA GLU A 225 -8.77 3.29 -36.90
C GLU A 225 -7.26 3.27 -36.58
N ILE A 226 -6.83 3.90 -35.46
CA ILE A 226 -5.44 3.92 -35.03
C ILE A 226 -4.92 2.51 -34.76
N SER A 227 -5.73 1.68 -34.08
CA SER A 227 -5.35 0.30 -33.78
C SER A 227 -5.12 -0.51 -35.05
N ALA A 228 -5.97 -0.35 -36.09
CA ALA A 228 -5.81 -1.00 -37.37
C ALA A 228 -4.51 -0.56 -38.07
N GLU A 229 -4.22 0.75 -38.12
CA GLU A 229 -2.97 1.28 -38.68
C GLU A 229 -1.71 0.77 -37.94
N LEU A 230 -1.75 0.76 -36.61
CA LEU A 230 -0.64 0.28 -35.79
C LEU A 230 -0.41 -1.22 -35.98
N ASN A 231 -1.47 -2.01 -36.08
CA ASN A 231 -1.41 -3.44 -36.32
C ASN A 231 -0.78 -3.74 -37.70
N GLU A 232 -1.19 -3.01 -38.74
CA GLU A 232 -0.62 -3.14 -40.09
C GLU A 232 0.89 -2.79 -40.10
N LYS A 233 1.25 -1.63 -39.51
CA LYS A 233 2.65 -1.20 -39.41
C LYS A 233 3.52 -2.20 -38.63
N LEU A 234 3.01 -2.76 -37.52
CA LEU A 234 3.73 -3.76 -36.73
C LEU A 234 3.90 -5.08 -37.50
N ALA A 235 2.85 -5.55 -38.15
CA ALA A 235 2.93 -6.78 -38.98
C ALA A 235 3.91 -6.63 -40.12
N ALA A 236 3.89 -5.50 -40.83
CA ALA A 236 4.82 -5.19 -41.91
C ALA A 236 6.29 -5.09 -41.43
N LEU A 237 6.52 -4.45 -40.27
CA LEU A 237 7.86 -4.26 -39.69
C LEU A 237 8.49 -5.59 -39.21
N THR A 238 7.67 -6.54 -38.78
CA THR A 238 8.12 -7.77 -38.11
C THR A 238 7.81 -9.03 -38.90
N ASP A 239 7.52 -8.91 -40.21
CA ASP A 239 7.11 -10.03 -41.08
C ASP A 239 5.99 -10.91 -40.48
N GLY A 240 5.06 -10.28 -39.73
CA GLY A 240 3.92 -10.92 -39.07
C GLY A 240 4.21 -11.54 -37.70
N ASP A 241 5.44 -11.49 -37.21
CA ASP A 241 5.78 -11.97 -35.85
C ASP A 241 5.05 -11.23 -34.75
N VAL A 242 4.86 -9.92 -34.92
CA VAL A 242 4.10 -9.05 -34.02
C VAL A 242 3.01 -8.34 -34.80
N SER A 243 1.76 -8.66 -34.51
CA SER A 243 0.59 -8.10 -35.21
C SER A 243 -0.24 -7.12 -34.36
N SER A 244 0.16 -6.83 -33.13
CA SER A 244 -0.50 -5.78 -32.31
C SER A 244 0.37 -5.30 -31.16
N PRO A 245 0.15 -4.04 -30.69
CA PRO A 245 0.88 -3.48 -29.53
C PRO A 245 0.67 -4.25 -28.23
N GLY A 246 -0.37 -5.05 -28.10
CA GLY A 246 -0.69 -5.87 -26.92
C GLY A 246 0.09 -7.18 -26.83
N GLN A 247 0.78 -7.61 -27.88
CA GLN A 247 1.54 -8.88 -27.92
C GLN A 247 2.94 -8.75 -27.28
N ILE A 248 2.95 -8.41 -25.98
CA ILE A 248 4.19 -8.08 -25.23
C ILE A 248 5.23 -9.19 -25.34
N GLU A 249 4.87 -10.45 -25.10
CA GLU A 249 5.81 -11.57 -25.14
C GLU A 249 6.46 -11.73 -26.53
N ARG A 250 5.68 -11.55 -27.61
CA ARG A 250 6.20 -11.60 -28.99
C ARG A 250 7.15 -10.44 -29.26
N MET A 251 6.82 -9.23 -28.81
CA MET A 251 7.71 -8.06 -28.92
C MET A 251 9.03 -8.27 -28.20
N LEU A 252 8.99 -8.75 -26.95
CA LEU A 252 10.20 -9.03 -26.17
C LEU A 252 11.08 -10.07 -26.86
N LYS A 253 10.46 -11.14 -27.42
CA LYS A 253 11.16 -12.17 -28.18
C LYS A 253 11.78 -11.58 -29.45
N TRP A 254 11.03 -10.78 -30.20
CA TRP A 254 11.50 -10.15 -31.44
C TRP A 254 12.68 -9.20 -31.17
N CYS A 255 12.58 -8.32 -30.15
CA CYS A 255 13.68 -7.45 -29.71
C CYS A 255 14.94 -8.25 -29.35
N ALA A 256 14.78 -9.35 -28.61
CA ALA A 256 15.93 -10.20 -28.24
C ALA A 256 16.59 -10.86 -29.46
N GLN A 257 15.79 -11.33 -30.44
CA GLN A 257 16.30 -11.91 -31.70
C GLN A 257 17.06 -10.87 -32.55
N HIS A 258 16.70 -9.59 -32.45
CA HIS A 258 17.36 -8.50 -33.17
C HIS A 258 18.44 -7.77 -32.33
N GLY A 259 18.99 -8.43 -31.31
CA GLY A 259 20.15 -7.94 -30.55
C GLY A 259 19.86 -6.93 -29.46
N CYS A 260 18.58 -6.68 -29.13
CA CYS A 260 18.20 -5.75 -28.05
C CYS A 260 17.24 -6.40 -27.05
N PRO A 261 17.71 -7.30 -26.18
CA PRO A 261 16.88 -7.88 -25.14
C PRO A 261 16.50 -6.82 -24.10
N ILE A 262 15.18 -6.61 -23.94
CA ILE A 262 14.62 -5.72 -22.89
C ILE A 262 13.80 -6.54 -21.90
N PRO A 263 13.79 -6.18 -20.59
CA PRO A 263 13.14 -6.98 -19.55
C PRO A 263 11.61 -6.90 -19.58
N ASN A 264 11.06 -5.81 -20.09
CA ASN A 264 9.61 -5.56 -20.18
C ASN A 264 9.34 -4.39 -21.15
N THR A 265 8.05 -4.14 -21.44
CA THR A 265 7.62 -2.99 -22.25
C THR A 265 6.94 -1.89 -21.44
N GLN A 266 7.32 -1.72 -20.18
CA GLN A 266 6.83 -0.63 -19.34
C GLN A 266 7.37 0.71 -19.83
N LYS A 267 6.62 1.80 -19.58
CA LYS A 267 6.93 3.16 -20.07
C LYS A 267 8.39 3.54 -19.85
N LYS A 268 8.89 3.40 -18.63
CA LYS A 268 10.28 3.72 -18.28
C LYS A 268 11.31 2.92 -19.08
N THR A 269 11.13 1.61 -19.18
CA THR A 269 12.05 0.74 -19.94
C THR A 269 12.06 1.08 -21.42
N VAL A 270 10.88 1.39 -22.00
CA VAL A 270 10.77 1.79 -23.41
C VAL A 270 11.45 3.15 -23.63
N GLU A 271 11.22 4.13 -22.78
CA GLU A 271 11.84 5.48 -22.85
C GLU A 271 13.37 5.40 -22.72
N GLU A 272 13.87 4.67 -21.72
CA GLU A 272 15.32 4.44 -21.54
C GLU A 272 15.95 3.74 -22.75
N THR A 273 15.25 2.78 -23.35
CA THR A 273 15.75 2.07 -24.54
C THR A 273 15.74 2.98 -25.77
N LEU A 274 14.69 3.77 -25.97
CA LEU A 274 14.57 4.72 -27.08
C LEU A 274 15.61 5.86 -27.00
N ALA A 275 16.08 6.21 -25.79
CA ALA A 275 17.13 7.22 -25.58
C ALA A 275 18.53 6.76 -26.01
N ARG A 276 18.74 5.45 -26.25
CA ARG A 276 20.02 4.91 -26.69
C ARG A 276 20.35 5.35 -28.12
N SER A 277 21.55 5.84 -28.34
CA SER A 277 22.03 6.27 -29.67
C SER A 277 22.39 5.09 -30.59
N ASP A 278 22.71 3.91 -30.01
CA ASP A 278 23.14 2.70 -30.71
C ASP A 278 21.98 1.77 -31.08
N LEU A 279 20.74 2.21 -30.90
CA LEU A 279 19.56 1.38 -31.15
C LEU A 279 19.29 1.21 -32.65
N ALA A 280 19.14 -0.03 -33.09
CA ALA A 280 18.79 -0.36 -34.47
C ALA A 280 17.46 0.31 -34.89
N PRO A 281 17.35 0.83 -36.13
CA PRO A 281 16.17 1.57 -36.60
C PRO A 281 14.86 0.79 -36.45
N GLU A 282 14.87 -0.53 -36.72
CA GLU A 282 13.70 -1.40 -36.67
C GLU A 282 13.21 -1.55 -35.23
N ILE A 283 14.12 -1.69 -34.26
CA ILE A 283 13.78 -1.78 -32.83
C ILE A 283 13.22 -0.45 -32.33
N ARG A 284 13.84 0.67 -32.76
CA ARG A 284 13.35 2.01 -32.47
C ARG A 284 11.93 2.17 -32.97
N GLN A 285 11.65 1.79 -34.20
CA GLN A 285 10.32 1.86 -34.82
C GLN A 285 9.32 0.97 -34.08
N LEU A 286 9.67 -0.27 -33.74
CA LEU A 286 8.80 -1.19 -32.97
C LEU A 286 8.42 -0.59 -31.62
N LEU A 287 9.42 -0.09 -30.88
CA LEU A 287 9.16 0.50 -29.55
C LEU A 287 8.38 1.81 -29.60
N THR A 288 8.56 2.60 -30.66
CA THR A 288 7.75 3.81 -30.92
C THR A 288 6.31 3.41 -31.17
N LEU A 289 6.03 2.45 -32.07
CA LEU A 289 4.68 1.93 -32.32
C LEU A 289 4.05 1.31 -31.05
N ARG A 290 4.86 0.65 -30.24
CA ARG A 290 4.40 0.15 -28.94
C ARG A 290 4.02 1.29 -27.98
N GLN A 291 4.80 2.37 -27.94
CA GLN A 291 4.52 3.54 -27.09
C GLN A 291 3.26 4.26 -27.56
N GLU A 292 3.07 4.44 -28.85
CA GLU A 292 1.86 5.01 -29.44
C GLU A 292 0.62 4.20 -29.09
N GLY A 293 0.67 2.87 -29.16
CA GLY A 293 -0.47 1.99 -28.86
C GLY A 293 -0.71 1.73 -27.36
N ALA A 294 0.17 2.21 -26.45
CA ALA A 294 0.11 1.90 -25.01
C ALA A 294 -0.70 2.87 -24.16
N GLN A 295 -1.62 3.65 -24.74
CA GLN A 295 -2.35 4.71 -24.05
C GLN A 295 -3.46 4.15 -23.12
N ALA A 296 -3.11 3.89 -21.86
CA ALA A 296 -4.04 3.34 -20.85
C ALA A 296 -5.24 4.26 -20.57
N ALA A 297 -5.07 5.58 -20.70
CA ALA A 297 -6.14 6.54 -20.49
C ALA A 297 -7.23 6.43 -21.56
N ALA A 298 -6.85 6.24 -22.83
CA ALA A 298 -7.80 6.04 -23.94
C ALA A 298 -8.60 4.74 -23.79
N ASN A 299 -7.98 3.64 -23.30
CA ASN A 299 -8.67 2.36 -23.10
C ASN A 299 -9.84 2.42 -22.10
N LYS A 300 -9.95 3.48 -21.30
CA LYS A 300 -11.09 3.70 -20.41
C LYS A 300 -12.40 3.92 -21.17
N PHE A 301 -12.35 4.48 -22.37
CA PHE A 301 -13.53 4.69 -23.22
C PHE A 301 -14.24 3.38 -23.55
N VAL A 302 -13.49 2.33 -23.87
CA VAL A 302 -14.03 0.98 -24.10
C VAL A 302 -14.71 0.44 -22.83
N THR A 303 -14.12 0.67 -21.64
CA THR A 303 -14.73 0.29 -20.39
C THR A 303 -15.98 1.10 -20.07
N MET A 304 -15.97 2.42 -20.32
CA MET A 304 -17.13 3.29 -20.19
C MET A 304 -18.29 2.78 -21.05
N ARG A 305 -18.03 2.47 -22.31
CA ARG A 305 -19.06 2.00 -23.27
C ARG A 305 -19.71 0.69 -22.84
N ARG A 306 -18.92 -0.25 -22.29
CA ARG A 306 -19.44 -1.51 -21.72
C ARG A 306 -20.31 -1.25 -20.50
N TRP A 307 -19.86 -0.39 -19.58
CA TRP A 307 -20.60 -0.08 -18.35
C TRP A 307 -21.86 0.76 -18.59
N LEU A 308 -21.90 1.57 -19.65
CA LEU A 308 -23.09 2.28 -20.10
C LEU A 308 -24.17 1.32 -20.62
N ASN A 309 -23.79 0.24 -21.28
CA ASN A 309 -24.68 -0.82 -21.80
C ASN A 309 -25.96 -0.29 -22.47
N GLY A 310 -25.81 0.74 -23.31
CA GLY A 310 -26.92 1.37 -24.03
C GLY A 310 -27.62 2.51 -23.31
N GLY A 311 -27.39 2.72 -22.03
CA GLY A 311 -27.90 3.86 -21.25
C GLY A 311 -26.92 5.03 -21.20
N PRO A 312 -27.33 6.20 -20.69
CA PRO A 312 -26.45 7.38 -20.57
C PRO A 312 -25.69 7.43 -19.23
N ARG A 313 -25.94 6.51 -18.27
CA ARG A 313 -25.38 6.57 -16.92
C ARG A 313 -24.57 5.33 -16.57
N ILE A 314 -23.49 5.55 -15.83
CA ILE A 314 -22.69 4.50 -15.20
C ILE A 314 -23.07 4.43 -13.72
N TYR A 315 -23.50 3.27 -13.28
CA TYR A 315 -23.94 2.98 -11.92
C TYR A 315 -22.91 2.13 -11.17
N GLN A 316 -22.97 2.11 -9.81
CA GLN A 316 -22.14 1.27 -8.97
C GLN A 316 -20.64 1.43 -9.20
N ALA A 317 -20.20 2.68 -9.48
CA ALA A 317 -18.82 2.99 -9.83
C ALA A 317 -17.89 3.22 -8.63
N PHE A 318 -18.43 3.33 -7.41
CA PHE A 318 -17.68 3.63 -6.20
C PHE A 318 -17.75 2.49 -5.18
N ARG A 319 -16.70 2.37 -4.39
CA ARG A 319 -16.61 1.44 -3.27
C ARG A 319 -16.37 2.21 -1.98
N TYR A 320 -17.27 2.03 -1.03
CA TYR A 320 -17.13 2.50 0.34
C TYR A 320 -15.88 1.89 0.99
N HIS A 321 -15.09 2.73 1.69
CA HIS A 321 -13.91 2.32 2.47
C HIS A 321 -12.91 1.48 1.67
N GLY A 322 -12.56 1.89 0.45
CA GLY A 322 -11.66 1.14 -0.43
C GLY A 322 -10.15 1.25 -0.08
N ALA A 323 -9.78 2.15 0.85
CA ALA A 323 -8.42 2.35 1.34
C ALA A 323 -8.39 2.40 2.87
N MET A 324 -7.24 2.06 3.48
CA MET A 324 -7.08 1.96 4.94
C MET A 324 -7.55 3.20 5.73
N PRO A 325 -7.32 4.46 5.30
CA PRO A 325 -7.85 5.65 5.98
C PRO A 325 -9.37 5.81 5.90
N GLY A 326 -10.07 4.97 5.15
CA GLY A 326 -11.52 5.03 4.90
C GLY A 326 -11.91 5.77 3.63
N ARG A 327 -10.97 6.16 2.78
CA ARG A 327 -11.25 6.81 1.50
C ARG A 327 -12.04 5.88 0.59
N PHE A 328 -12.97 6.46 -0.16
CA PHE A 328 -13.65 5.78 -1.25
C PHE A 328 -12.69 5.44 -2.38
N THR A 329 -12.96 4.37 -3.11
CA THR A 329 -12.23 4.03 -4.34
C THR A 329 -13.21 3.77 -5.47
N SER A 330 -12.74 3.93 -6.70
CA SER A 330 -13.56 3.61 -7.87
C SER A 330 -13.35 2.17 -8.32
N ILE A 331 -14.38 1.60 -8.93
CA ILE A 331 -14.35 0.30 -9.62
C ILE A 331 -14.73 0.47 -11.10
N GLY A 332 -14.47 -0.52 -11.92
CA GLY A 332 -14.80 -0.50 -13.35
C GLY A 332 -14.07 0.63 -14.09
N VAL A 333 -14.79 1.68 -14.40
CA VAL A 333 -14.28 2.85 -15.14
C VAL A 333 -13.21 3.63 -14.36
N GLN A 334 -13.16 3.48 -13.05
CA GLN A 334 -12.22 4.19 -12.18
C GLN A 334 -12.30 5.72 -12.32
N LEU A 335 -13.47 6.27 -12.04
CA LEU A 335 -13.80 7.69 -12.20
C LEU A 335 -12.81 8.63 -11.50
N GLN A 336 -12.34 8.28 -10.29
CA GLN A 336 -11.36 9.06 -9.54
C GLN A 336 -9.99 9.18 -10.22
N ASN A 337 -9.72 8.31 -11.21
CA ASN A 337 -8.45 8.25 -11.94
C ASN A 337 -8.61 8.71 -13.40
N LEU A 338 -9.68 9.43 -13.76
CA LEU A 338 -9.79 10.08 -15.07
C LEU A 338 -8.76 11.19 -15.17
N LYS A 339 -8.05 11.23 -16.31
CA LYS A 339 -6.95 12.17 -16.53
C LYS A 339 -7.47 13.60 -16.49
N LYS A 340 -6.77 14.48 -15.77
CA LYS A 340 -6.97 15.92 -15.90
C LYS A 340 -6.40 16.37 -17.25
N PRO A 341 -7.10 17.19 -18.04
CA PRO A 341 -6.63 17.60 -19.35
C PRO A 341 -5.27 18.31 -19.28
N GLU A 342 -4.37 17.95 -20.17
CA GLU A 342 -3.14 18.68 -20.42
C GLU A 342 -3.20 19.52 -21.70
N VAL A 343 -4.12 19.17 -22.62
CA VAL A 343 -4.40 19.95 -23.82
C VAL A 343 -4.90 21.35 -23.45
N GLU A 344 -4.42 22.37 -24.13
CA GLU A 344 -4.72 23.77 -23.81
C GLU A 344 -6.19 24.12 -24.10
N ASP A 345 -6.68 23.76 -25.27
CA ASP A 345 -8.07 23.96 -25.66
C ASP A 345 -8.84 22.63 -25.65
N VAL A 346 -9.46 22.37 -24.50
CA VAL A 346 -10.26 21.15 -24.27
C VAL A 346 -11.53 21.16 -25.15
N ALA A 347 -12.12 22.33 -25.40
CA ALA A 347 -13.34 22.44 -26.20
C ALA A 347 -13.06 22.09 -27.67
N ALA A 348 -11.99 22.65 -28.25
CA ALA A 348 -11.56 22.30 -29.60
C ALA A 348 -11.19 20.81 -29.73
N ALA A 349 -10.53 20.23 -28.71
CA ALA A 349 -10.21 18.81 -28.70
C ALA A 349 -11.48 17.93 -28.68
N ILE A 350 -12.49 18.28 -27.88
CA ILE A 350 -13.78 17.58 -27.85
C ILE A 350 -14.44 17.63 -29.23
N GLU A 351 -14.52 18.79 -29.86
CA GLU A 351 -15.15 18.93 -31.18
C GLU A 351 -14.41 18.15 -32.27
N ALA A 352 -13.05 18.13 -32.22
CA ALA A 352 -12.28 17.34 -33.16
C ALA A 352 -12.52 15.82 -32.98
N VAL A 353 -12.60 15.32 -31.72
CA VAL A 353 -12.90 13.90 -31.45
C VAL A 353 -14.33 13.54 -31.79
N ARG A 354 -15.30 14.45 -31.58
CA ARG A 354 -16.74 14.25 -31.85
C ARG A 354 -17.05 13.92 -33.32
N THR A 355 -16.16 14.27 -34.25
CA THR A 355 -16.29 13.88 -35.66
C THR A 355 -16.12 12.37 -35.87
N GLY A 356 -15.51 11.64 -34.97
CA GLY A 356 -15.23 10.23 -35.10
C GLY A 356 -14.21 9.89 -36.20
N SER A 357 -13.42 10.87 -36.70
CA SER A 357 -12.50 10.73 -37.82
C SER A 357 -11.04 11.03 -37.40
N LEU A 358 -10.18 10.04 -37.55
CA LEU A 358 -8.73 10.19 -37.33
C LEU A 358 -8.13 11.27 -38.27
N LYS A 359 -8.54 11.27 -39.53
CA LYS A 359 -8.06 12.24 -40.53
C LYS A 359 -8.43 13.68 -40.15
N HIS A 360 -9.63 13.87 -39.60
CA HIS A 360 -10.04 15.18 -39.14
C HIS A 360 -9.19 15.63 -37.94
N MET A 361 -8.99 14.81 -36.96
CA MET A 361 -8.10 15.13 -35.82
C MET A 361 -6.70 15.52 -36.26
N GLN A 362 -6.13 14.77 -37.21
CA GLN A 362 -4.80 15.07 -37.79
C GLN A 362 -4.79 16.41 -38.52
N SER A 363 -5.86 16.74 -39.27
CA SER A 363 -6.01 18.06 -39.96
C SER A 363 -6.13 19.22 -38.99
N CYS A 364 -6.64 19.00 -37.79
CA CYS A 364 -6.66 19.98 -36.70
C CYS A 364 -5.29 20.11 -35.96
N GLY A 365 -4.24 19.39 -36.39
CA GLY A 365 -2.90 19.48 -35.84
C GLY A 365 -2.63 18.53 -34.68
N TYR A 366 -3.55 17.65 -34.33
CA TYR A 366 -3.35 16.65 -33.25
C TYR A 366 -2.51 15.48 -33.75
N THR A 367 -1.20 15.55 -33.54
CA THR A 367 -0.24 14.53 -33.99
C THR A 367 -0.27 13.25 -33.12
N ARG A 368 -0.85 13.32 -31.92
CA ARG A 368 -0.96 12.20 -30.95
C ARG A 368 -2.42 11.99 -30.51
N PRO A 369 -3.29 11.51 -31.39
CA PRO A 369 -4.73 11.45 -31.13
C PRO A 369 -5.12 10.65 -29.88
N LEU A 370 -4.44 9.54 -29.57
CA LEU A 370 -4.71 8.76 -28.36
C LEU A 370 -4.41 9.51 -27.05
N GLU A 371 -3.41 10.40 -27.04
CA GLU A 371 -3.14 11.27 -25.88
C GLU A 371 -4.26 12.28 -25.69
N ILE A 372 -4.75 12.89 -26.76
CA ILE A 372 -5.88 13.84 -26.75
C ILE A 372 -7.15 13.13 -26.26
N ILE A 373 -7.45 11.93 -26.79
CA ILE A 373 -8.59 11.11 -26.32
C ILE A 373 -8.44 10.84 -24.81
N GLY A 374 -7.23 10.47 -24.33
CA GLY A 374 -6.96 10.30 -22.92
C GLY A 374 -7.21 11.56 -22.10
N ASP A 375 -6.81 12.72 -22.61
CA ASP A 375 -6.96 14.03 -21.96
C ASP A 375 -8.42 14.45 -21.80
N ILE A 376 -9.28 14.20 -22.78
CA ILE A 376 -10.71 14.54 -22.70
C ILE A 376 -11.53 13.50 -21.92
N SER A 377 -10.92 12.45 -21.37
CA SER A 377 -11.65 11.38 -20.69
C SER A 377 -12.55 11.89 -19.54
N ARG A 378 -12.09 12.90 -18.78
CA ARG A 378 -12.88 13.53 -17.71
C ARG A 378 -14.04 14.34 -18.24
N ALA A 379 -13.87 14.96 -19.40
CA ALA A 379 -14.89 15.75 -20.09
C ALA A 379 -16.04 14.91 -20.66
N THR A 380 -15.95 13.57 -20.62
CA THR A 380 -17.09 12.70 -20.96
C THR A 380 -18.19 12.70 -19.91
N VAL A 381 -17.92 13.16 -18.67
CA VAL A 381 -18.93 13.32 -17.62
C VAL A 381 -19.70 14.61 -17.86
N ILE A 382 -21.04 14.50 -17.96
CA ILE A 382 -21.95 15.62 -18.27
C ILE A 382 -23.14 15.64 -17.32
N ALA A 383 -23.81 16.78 -17.24
CA ALA A 383 -25.13 16.86 -16.66
C ALA A 383 -26.16 16.19 -17.58
N ALA A 384 -27.19 15.58 -17.02
CA ALA A 384 -28.35 15.18 -17.82
C ALA A 384 -29.12 16.41 -18.33
N SER A 385 -29.89 16.25 -19.40
CA SER A 385 -30.70 17.34 -19.98
C SER A 385 -31.58 17.99 -18.90
N GLY A 386 -31.57 19.33 -18.82
CA GLY A 386 -32.29 20.13 -17.83
C GLY A 386 -31.63 20.21 -16.45
N ASN A 387 -30.42 19.64 -16.30
CA ASN A 387 -29.62 19.69 -15.08
C ASN A 387 -28.30 20.43 -15.31
N LYS A 388 -27.68 20.85 -14.20
CA LYS A 388 -26.33 21.38 -14.12
C LYS A 388 -25.48 20.60 -13.10
N LEU A 389 -24.15 20.67 -13.23
CA LEU A 389 -23.22 20.12 -12.29
C LEU A 389 -22.63 21.22 -11.40
N PHE A 390 -22.56 20.96 -10.12
CA PHE A 390 -21.66 21.65 -9.19
C PHE A 390 -20.37 20.83 -9.10
N ASP A 391 -19.27 21.43 -9.53
CA ASP A 391 -17.91 20.88 -9.53
C ASP A 391 -17.08 21.69 -8.54
N VAL A 392 -16.96 21.22 -7.30
CA VAL A 392 -16.37 21.99 -6.19
C VAL A 392 -15.35 21.15 -5.43
N ASP A 393 -14.16 21.71 -5.19
CA ASP A 393 -13.00 21.07 -4.59
C ASP A 393 -12.63 21.73 -3.24
N LEU A 394 -12.26 20.92 -2.25
CA LEU A 394 -11.75 21.43 -0.97
C LEU A 394 -10.29 21.90 -1.12
N SER A 395 -10.06 23.20 -0.90
CA SER A 395 -8.76 23.82 -1.15
C SER A 395 -7.70 23.41 -0.11
N GLY A 396 -6.66 22.68 -0.55
CA GLY A 396 -5.51 22.32 0.28
C GLY A 396 -5.82 21.48 1.51
N ILE A 397 -6.88 20.66 1.47
CA ILE A 397 -7.45 19.99 2.64
C ILE A 397 -6.43 19.11 3.40
N GLU A 398 -5.51 18.41 2.70
CA GLU A 398 -4.50 17.56 3.36
C GLU A 398 -3.45 18.41 4.12
N SER A 399 -3.04 19.54 3.55
CA SER A 399 -2.12 20.48 4.21
C SER A 399 -2.75 21.08 5.48
N ARG A 400 -4.03 21.45 5.39
CA ARG A 400 -4.83 21.96 6.53
C ARG A 400 -5.04 20.86 7.58
N GLY A 401 -5.40 19.66 7.17
CA GLY A 401 -5.61 18.52 8.04
C GLY A 401 -4.36 18.12 8.82
N LEU A 402 -3.20 18.04 8.15
CA LEU A 402 -1.94 17.73 8.80
C LEU A 402 -1.56 18.81 9.82
N ALA A 403 -1.68 20.10 9.45
CA ALA A 403 -1.43 21.21 10.35
C ALA A 403 -2.38 21.21 11.56
N TRP A 404 -3.67 20.88 11.35
CA TRP A 404 -4.67 20.82 12.41
C TRP A 404 -4.42 19.67 13.39
N ILE A 405 -4.11 18.45 12.89
CA ILE A 405 -3.80 17.29 13.73
C ILE A 405 -2.62 17.57 14.64
N THR A 406 -1.59 18.22 14.10
CA THR A 406 -0.31 18.42 14.79
C THR A 406 -0.26 19.74 15.57
N ASN A 407 -1.30 20.56 15.46
CA ASN A 407 -1.37 21.89 16.02
C ASN A 407 -0.20 22.80 15.51
N GLU A 408 0.08 22.76 14.19
CA GLU A 408 1.07 23.63 13.54
C GLU A 408 0.47 25.03 13.33
N ILE A 409 0.48 25.84 14.39
CA ILE A 409 -0.25 27.11 14.48
C ILE A 409 0.17 28.09 13.37
N THR A 410 1.45 28.22 13.10
CA THR A 410 1.96 29.11 12.05
C THR A 410 1.30 28.82 10.71
N LYS A 411 1.28 27.56 10.31
CA LYS A 411 0.69 27.11 9.05
C LYS A 411 -0.84 27.27 9.04
N LEU A 412 -1.50 27.00 10.17
CA LEU A 412 -2.94 27.22 10.31
C LEU A 412 -3.31 28.69 10.16
N ASN A 413 -2.52 29.60 10.74
CA ASN A 413 -2.75 31.04 10.61
C ASN A 413 -2.48 31.55 9.18
N GLN A 414 -1.47 31.02 8.49
CA GLN A 414 -1.25 31.31 7.07
C GLN A 414 -2.45 30.90 6.20
N TRP A 415 -3.03 29.68 6.43
CA TRP A 415 -4.24 29.27 5.73
C TRP A 415 -5.43 30.17 6.03
N ARG A 416 -5.66 30.55 7.30
CA ARG A 416 -6.75 31.46 7.69
C ARG A 416 -6.60 32.86 7.07
N GLU A 417 -5.38 33.37 7.02
CA GLU A 417 -5.11 34.67 6.43
C GLU A 417 -5.26 34.65 4.91
N PHE A 418 -4.82 33.58 4.25
CA PHE A 418 -5.10 33.36 2.83
C PHE A 418 -6.60 33.31 2.53
N ASP A 419 -7.37 32.52 3.30
CA ASP A 419 -8.81 32.41 3.14
C ASP A 419 -9.54 33.75 3.35
N ARG A 420 -9.08 34.54 4.33
CA ARG A 420 -9.66 35.86 4.64
C ARG A 420 -9.39 36.92 3.57
N THR A 421 -8.22 36.85 2.93
CA THR A 421 -7.76 37.93 2.03
C THR A 421 -7.90 37.57 0.55
N GLY A 422 -7.91 36.28 0.19
CA GLY A 422 -7.83 35.80 -1.19
C GLY A 422 -6.49 36.10 -1.88
N ARG A 423 -5.49 36.61 -1.14
CA ARG A 423 -4.20 37.00 -1.72
C ARG A 423 -3.33 35.76 -1.97
N GLU A 424 -3.02 35.48 -3.23
CA GLU A 424 -2.21 34.30 -3.63
C GLU A 424 -0.82 34.29 -3.02
N ASP A 425 -0.21 35.47 -2.82
CA ASP A 425 1.11 35.60 -2.20
C ASP A 425 1.14 35.22 -0.71
N LEU A 426 -0.02 35.01 -0.09
CA LEU A 426 -0.18 34.53 1.30
C LEU A 426 -0.54 33.05 1.37
N GLU A 427 -0.75 32.36 0.23
CA GLU A 427 -0.99 30.93 0.22
C GLU A 427 0.23 30.18 0.81
N PRO A 428 0.07 29.24 1.76
CA PRO A 428 1.20 28.53 2.37
C PRO A 428 2.15 27.86 1.40
N TYR A 429 1.63 27.35 0.28
CA TYR A 429 2.47 26.77 -0.78
C TYR A 429 3.35 27.83 -1.46
N TYR A 430 2.77 28.98 -1.75
CA TYR A 430 3.49 30.10 -2.35
C TYR A 430 4.56 30.63 -1.38
N LEU A 431 4.19 30.87 -0.11
CA LEU A 431 5.13 31.30 0.92
C LEU A 431 6.31 30.35 1.11
N PHE A 432 6.06 29.04 1.08
CA PHE A 432 7.14 28.06 1.14
C PHE A 432 8.04 28.14 -0.10
N GLY A 433 7.45 28.23 -1.29
CA GLY A 433 8.19 28.36 -2.54
C GLY A 433 9.06 29.62 -2.61
N THR A 434 8.54 30.76 -2.20
CA THR A 434 9.28 32.04 -2.24
C THR A 434 10.28 32.19 -1.09
N ASN A 435 9.85 31.95 0.14
CA ASN A 435 10.64 32.29 1.32
C ASN A 435 11.65 31.21 1.71
N VAL A 436 11.38 29.95 1.35
CA VAL A 436 12.20 28.80 1.73
C VAL A 436 12.94 28.18 0.55
N LEU A 437 12.28 28.05 -0.59
CA LEU A 437 12.91 27.52 -1.81
C LEU A 437 13.58 28.61 -2.66
N HIS A 438 13.31 29.89 -2.36
CA HIS A 438 13.82 31.08 -3.07
C HIS A 438 13.51 31.07 -4.58
N LEU A 439 12.31 30.58 -4.93
CA LEU A 439 11.85 30.48 -6.31
C LEU A 439 11.14 31.76 -6.76
N ASP A 440 11.16 32.00 -8.06
CA ASP A 440 10.37 33.04 -8.70
C ASP A 440 8.85 32.83 -8.54
N LYS A 441 8.07 33.88 -8.79
CA LYS A 441 6.62 33.86 -8.61
C LYS A 441 5.89 32.77 -9.42
N GLY A 442 6.36 32.46 -10.62
CA GLY A 442 5.74 31.47 -11.51
C GLY A 442 5.92 30.04 -11.01
N SER A 443 7.09 29.73 -10.43
CA SER A 443 7.46 28.39 -9.97
C SER A 443 7.11 28.14 -8.50
N ALA A 444 7.09 29.20 -7.67
CA ALA A 444 6.99 29.10 -6.21
C ALA A 444 5.82 28.25 -5.72
N ARG A 445 4.60 28.50 -6.20
CA ARG A 445 3.40 27.76 -5.78
C ARG A 445 3.48 26.28 -6.13
N LYS A 446 3.95 25.94 -7.34
CA LYS A 446 4.01 24.58 -7.86
C LYS A 446 5.00 23.72 -7.07
N TYR A 447 6.20 24.21 -6.89
CA TYR A 447 7.24 23.52 -6.11
C TYR A 447 6.96 23.57 -4.60
N GLY A 448 6.37 24.67 -4.11
CA GLY A 448 5.94 24.76 -2.73
C GLY A 448 4.88 23.72 -2.37
N LYS A 449 3.90 23.48 -3.26
CA LYS A 449 2.93 22.40 -3.10
C LYS A 449 3.60 21.01 -3.14
N THR A 450 4.55 20.82 -4.08
CA THR A 450 5.34 19.59 -4.16
C THR A 450 6.08 19.31 -2.85
N GLY A 451 6.76 20.33 -2.30
CA GLY A 451 7.47 20.19 -1.03
C GLY A 451 6.56 19.88 0.14
N ASP A 452 5.42 20.55 0.23
CA ASP A 452 4.47 20.33 1.30
C ASP A 452 3.91 18.90 1.31
N LEU A 453 3.52 18.39 0.15
CA LEU A 453 3.00 17.03 0.02
C LEU A 453 4.08 15.95 0.15
N ALA A 454 5.30 16.21 -0.38
CA ALA A 454 6.40 15.25 -0.30
C ALA A 454 6.97 15.13 1.12
N PHE A 455 7.15 16.26 1.82
CA PHE A 455 7.85 16.30 3.11
C PHE A 455 6.91 16.13 4.30
N GLY A 456 5.63 16.49 4.17
CA GLY A 456 4.61 16.40 5.23
C GLY A 456 4.46 15.00 5.83
N TYR A 457 4.73 13.98 5.05
CA TYR A 457 4.66 12.57 5.44
C TYR A 457 6.03 11.90 5.59
N GLN A 458 7.03 12.68 6.00
CA GLN A 458 8.40 12.21 6.23
C GLN A 458 9.11 11.70 4.95
N GLY A 459 8.61 12.09 3.76
CA GLY A 459 9.27 11.80 2.49
C GLY A 459 10.51 12.68 2.28
N VAL A 460 11.38 12.27 1.38
CA VAL A 460 12.59 13.01 0.99
C VAL A 460 12.71 12.95 -0.54
N VAL A 461 13.89 12.64 -1.06
CA VAL A 461 14.24 12.62 -2.48
C VAL A 461 13.26 11.83 -3.35
N GLY A 462 12.97 10.56 -2.99
CA GLY A 462 12.07 9.72 -3.78
C GLY A 462 10.62 10.22 -3.82
N ALA A 463 10.15 10.89 -2.76
CA ALA A 463 8.82 11.50 -2.73
C ALA A 463 8.79 12.78 -3.58
N TRP A 464 9.84 13.61 -3.51
CA TRP A 464 9.98 14.81 -4.32
C TRP A 464 9.92 14.49 -5.81
N HIS A 465 10.85 13.66 -6.33
CA HIS A 465 10.91 13.35 -7.77
C HIS A 465 9.67 12.64 -8.30
N LYS A 466 8.91 11.95 -7.43
CA LYS A 466 7.62 11.37 -7.81
C LYS A 466 6.51 12.41 -8.00
N MET A 467 6.58 13.53 -7.26
CA MET A 467 5.54 14.56 -7.21
C MET A 467 5.95 15.85 -7.95
N ALA A 468 7.23 16.02 -8.21
CA ALA A 468 7.75 17.17 -8.90
C ALA A 468 7.18 17.29 -10.33
N PRO A 469 7.12 18.51 -10.86
CA PRO A 469 6.68 18.74 -12.23
C PRO A 469 7.47 17.93 -13.27
N SER A 470 6.85 17.61 -14.39
CA SER A 470 7.58 16.98 -15.52
C SER A 470 8.75 17.85 -15.93
N GLY A 471 9.93 17.22 -16.11
CA GLY A 471 11.17 17.92 -16.44
C GLY A 471 11.93 18.48 -15.23
N ASP A 472 11.51 18.20 -13.99
CA ASP A 472 12.26 18.58 -12.79
C ASP A 472 13.63 17.89 -12.77
N THR A 473 14.68 18.68 -12.61
CA THR A 473 16.07 18.24 -12.53
C THR A 473 16.72 18.60 -11.19
N THR A 474 15.92 18.91 -10.17
CA THR A 474 16.42 19.31 -8.84
C THR A 474 17.36 18.25 -8.27
N PRO A 475 18.63 18.57 -7.98
CA PRO A 475 19.59 17.59 -7.47
C PRO A 475 19.20 17.05 -6.09
N ASP A 476 19.51 15.79 -5.82
CA ASP A 476 19.20 15.11 -4.56
C ASP A 476 19.65 15.83 -3.30
N HIS A 477 20.83 16.47 -3.33
CA HIS A 477 21.35 17.22 -2.20
C HIS A 477 20.50 18.46 -1.90
N GLN A 478 20.04 19.16 -2.94
CA GLN A 478 19.16 20.33 -2.82
C GLN A 478 17.76 19.92 -2.30
N VAL A 479 17.20 18.81 -2.78
CA VAL A 479 15.96 18.27 -2.21
C VAL A 479 16.10 17.98 -0.71
N ARG A 480 17.25 17.47 -0.26
CA ARG A 480 17.51 17.24 1.17
C ARG A 480 17.61 18.55 1.96
N GLU A 481 18.13 19.61 1.35
CA GLU A 481 18.15 20.95 1.96
C GLU A 481 16.74 21.52 2.08
N PHE A 482 15.95 21.42 1.04
CA PHE A 482 14.53 21.81 1.05
C PHE A 482 13.75 21.06 2.14
N GLN A 483 13.94 19.75 2.27
CA GLN A 483 13.31 18.96 3.29
C GLN A 483 13.72 19.39 4.72
N ARG A 484 15.01 19.70 4.93
CA ARG A 484 15.47 20.21 6.23
C ARG A 484 14.88 21.59 6.55
N ALA A 485 14.78 22.46 5.56
CA ALA A 485 14.19 23.78 5.70
C ALA A 485 12.69 23.67 6.01
N TRP A 486 11.97 22.80 5.28
CA TRP A 486 10.57 22.50 5.55
C TRP A 486 10.35 21.96 6.98
N THR A 487 11.20 21.05 7.44
CA THR A 487 11.15 20.46 8.78
C THR A 487 11.38 21.51 9.87
N ARG A 488 12.27 22.47 9.63
CA ARG A 488 12.47 23.61 10.55
C ARG A 488 11.27 24.56 10.59
N ALA A 489 10.65 24.80 9.44
CA ALA A 489 9.46 25.65 9.34
C ALA A 489 8.20 25.01 9.96
N HIS A 490 8.15 23.68 10.12
CA HIS A 490 7.00 22.94 10.63
C HIS A 490 7.40 21.99 11.78
N PRO A 491 7.83 22.54 12.93
CA PRO A 491 8.42 21.74 14.01
C PRO A 491 7.42 20.79 14.70
N ASN A 492 6.14 21.16 14.78
CA ASN A 492 5.12 20.31 15.38
C ASN A 492 4.79 19.10 14.52
N ILE A 493 4.77 19.26 13.19
CA ILE A 493 4.61 18.14 12.24
C ILE A 493 5.80 17.18 12.38
N ALA A 494 7.02 17.71 12.36
CA ALA A 494 8.24 16.91 12.50
C ALA A 494 8.28 16.14 13.85
N LYS A 495 7.91 16.77 14.94
CA LYS A 495 7.80 16.15 16.27
C LYS A 495 6.73 15.06 16.30
N PHE A 496 5.61 15.30 15.64
CA PHE A 496 4.47 14.38 15.60
C PHE A 496 4.85 13.01 15.02
N TRP A 497 5.67 12.93 13.98
CA TRP A 497 6.10 11.63 13.41
C TRP A 497 6.72 10.71 14.46
N GLY A 498 7.62 11.25 15.28
CA GLY A 498 8.28 10.48 16.34
C GLY A 498 7.33 10.15 17.51
N VAL A 499 6.45 11.08 17.87
CA VAL A 499 5.48 10.87 18.95
C VAL A 499 4.45 9.82 18.56
N ALA A 500 3.85 9.93 17.38
CA ALA A 500 2.83 9.01 16.90
C ALA A 500 3.35 7.58 16.78
N LEU A 501 4.56 7.38 16.21
CA LEU A 501 5.17 6.06 16.13
C LEU A 501 5.44 5.47 17.52
N ARG A 502 5.96 6.25 18.45
CA ARG A 502 6.24 5.81 19.82
C ARG A 502 4.97 5.41 20.56
N GLN A 503 3.91 6.20 20.46
CA GLN A 503 2.63 5.89 21.10
C GLN A 503 1.94 4.67 20.50
N ALA A 504 2.05 4.48 19.19
CA ALA A 504 1.61 3.25 18.54
C ALA A 504 2.36 2.00 19.08
N MET A 505 3.68 2.10 19.26
CA MET A 505 4.47 1.02 19.83
C MET A 505 4.14 0.78 21.32
N ASN A 506 3.96 1.84 22.10
CA ASN A 506 3.53 1.73 23.51
C ASN A 506 2.19 0.99 23.61
N ALA A 507 1.22 1.33 22.77
CA ALA A 507 -0.07 0.62 22.71
C ALA A 507 0.10 -0.87 22.34
N ILE A 508 1.08 -1.21 21.48
CA ILE A 508 1.35 -2.59 21.12
C ILE A 508 2.03 -3.36 22.29
N GLU A 509 2.87 -2.68 23.07
CA GLU A 509 3.54 -3.25 24.23
C GLU A 509 2.62 -3.43 25.44
N SER A 510 1.69 -2.49 25.62
CA SER A 510 0.69 -2.56 26.71
C SER A 510 -0.24 -3.76 26.51
N LYS A 511 -0.47 -4.50 27.60
CA LYS A 511 -1.42 -5.62 27.63
C LYS A 511 -2.84 -5.19 28.03
N ASP A 512 -2.97 -3.96 28.51
CA ASP A 512 -4.18 -3.45 29.20
C ASP A 512 -4.88 -2.43 28.32
N CYS A 513 -5.40 -2.68 27.22
CA CYS A 513 -6.21 -1.79 26.34
C CYS A 513 -6.11 -0.27 26.65
N GLU A 514 -4.96 0.18 27.13
CA GLU A 514 -4.67 1.55 27.55
C GLU A 514 -4.65 2.50 26.35
N ARG A 515 -5.08 3.75 26.59
CA ARG A 515 -5.15 4.78 25.55
C ARG A 515 -3.91 5.66 25.58
N PHE A 516 -3.17 5.68 24.47
CA PHE A 516 -1.93 6.43 24.28
C PHE A 516 -2.14 7.64 23.35
N PRO A 517 -2.29 8.86 23.86
CA PRO A 517 -2.55 10.05 23.05
C PRO A 517 -1.32 10.48 22.25
N ALA A 518 -1.57 11.02 21.04
CA ALA A 518 -0.58 11.62 20.17
C ALA A 518 -1.21 12.84 19.46
N ALA A 519 -1.04 14.03 20.03
CA ALA A 519 -1.72 15.26 19.61
C ALA A 519 -3.27 15.06 19.59
N ARG A 520 -3.93 15.27 18.46
CA ARG A 520 -5.40 15.12 18.35
C ARG A 520 -5.87 13.69 18.06
N ILE A 521 -4.96 12.72 17.97
CA ILE A 521 -5.27 11.29 17.79
C ILE A 521 -4.82 10.49 19.02
N ALA A 522 -5.25 9.24 19.11
CA ALA A 522 -4.77 8.32 20.13
C ALA A 522 -4.61 6.90 19.60
N PHE A 523 -3.84 6.10 20.32
CA PHE A 523 -3.66 4.67 20.03
C PHE A 523 -4.21 3.82 21.17
N GLN A 524 -4.82 2.70 20.81
CA GLN A 524 -5.30 1.68 21.73
C GLN A 524 -5.15 0.33 21.03
N ARG A 525 -4.92 -0.74 21.79
CA ARG A 525 -4.82 -2.08 21.25
C ARG A 525 -5.88 -2.99 21.86
N ASP A 526 -6.47 -3.86 21.03
CA ASP A 526 -7.16 -5.07 21.46
C ASP A 526 -6.37 -6.32 21.02
N GLU A 527 -6.98 -7.50 21.13
CA GLU A 527 -6.32 -8.77 20.76
C GLU A 527 -5.93 -8.83 19.27
N ARG A 528 -6.69 -8.19 18.38
CA ARG A 528 -6.54 -8.31 16.93
C ARG A 528 -6.01 -7.06 16.26
N PHE A 529 -6.28 -5.88 16.83
CA PHE A 529 -6.04 -4.62 16.14
C PHE A 529 -5.27 -3.62 17.01
N LEU A 530 -4.37 -2.89 16.37
CA LEU A 530 -3.97 -1.57 16.85
C LEU A 530 -4.95 -0.55 16.24
N HIS A 531 -5.65 0.16 17.09
CA HIS A 531 -6.55 1.24 16.74
C HIS A 531 -5.82 2.57 16.75
N LEU A 532 -5.93 3.34 15.66
CA LEU A 532 -5.68 4.77 15.65
C LEU A 532 -7.05 5.45 15.75
N GLU A 533 -7.34 6.04 16.91
CA GLU A 533 -8.58 6.74 17.21
C GLU A 533 -8.51 8.17 16.72
N LEU A 534 -9.49 8.58 15.92
CA LEU A 534 -9.65 9.92 15.35
C LEU A 534 -10.52 10.81 16.27
N PRO A 535 -10.48 12.13 16.12
CA PRO A 535 -11.23 13.06 16.97
C PRO A 535 -12.76 12.85 16.96
N ASN A 536 -13.32 12.35 15.87
CA ASN A 536 -14.75 11.99 15.79
C ASN A 536 -15.10 10.61 16.35
N GLY A 537 -14.14 9.91 16.97
CA GLY A 537 -14.32 8.55 17.51
C GLY A 537 -14.21 7.41 16.49
N ARG A 538 -14.08 7.70 15.20
CA ARG A 538 -13.78 6.69 14.19
C ARG A 538 -12.37 6.13 14.41
N ARG A 539 -12.14 4.87 14.03
CA ARG A 539 -10.87 4.17 14.25
C ARG A 539 -10.32 3.63 12.94
N ILE A 540 -9.05 3.94 12.63
CA ILE A 540 -8.26 3.19 11.67
C ILE A 540 -7.72 1.96 12.39
N ARG A 541 -7.78 0.79 11.78
CA ARG A 541 -7.37 -0.47 12.39
C ARG A 541 -6.20 -1.07 11.62
N TYR A 542 -5.12 -1.40 12.36
CA TYR A 542 -3.97 -2.13 11.84
C TYR A 542 -4.04 -3.58 12.36
N PRO A 543 -4.37 -4.55 11.49
CA PRO A 543 -4.62 -5.94 11.92
C PRO A 543 -3.35 -6.65 12.40
N TYR A 544 -3.47 -7.41 13.50
CA TYR A 544 -2.41 -8.26 14.05
C TYR A 544 -1.08 -7.52 14.24
N PRO A 545 -1.07 -6.40 14.99
CA PRO A 545 0.13 -5.59 15.16
C PRO A 545 1.17 -6.33 15.99
N ARG A 546 2.44 -6.15 15.64
CA ARG A 546 3.58 -6.62 16.45
C ARG A 546 4.75 -5.66 16.32
N LEU A 547 5.57 -5.58 17.34
CA LEU A 547 6.83 -4.84 17.27
C LEU A 547 7.74 -5.44 16.20
N TYR A 548 8.52 -4.60 15.57
CA TYR A 548 9.42 -4.94 14.49
C TYR A 548 10.72 -4.15 14.63
N GLU A 549 11.87 -4.83 14.55
CA GLU A 549 13.15 -4.17 14.46
C GLU A 549 13.49 -3.94 12.99
N ASP A 550 13.60 -2.70 12.61
CA ASP A 550 13.95 -2.23 11.27
C ASP A 550 15.39 -1.74 11.25
N ILE A 551 15.98 -1.70 10.07
CA ILE A 551 17.30 -1.11 9.86
C ILE A 551 17.09 0.21 9.10
N GLY A 552 17.50 1.31 9.72
CA GLY A 552 17.45 2.63 9.07
C GLY A 552 18.40 2.71 7.87
N PHE A 553 18.18 3.69 7.00
CA PHE A 553 19.07 3.97 5.85
C PHE A 553 20.53 4.24 6.24
N ASP A 554 20.78 4.55 7.49
CA ASP A 554 22.11 4.75 8.09
C ASP A 554 22.67 3.45 8.72
N GLY A 555 22.03 2.30 8.50
CA GLY A 555 22.43 1.01 9.04
C GLY A 555 22.15 0.83 10.54
N THR A 556 21.52 1.82 11.19
CA THR A 556 21.21 1.73 12.63
C THR A 556 19.92 0.94 12.88
N PRO A 557 19.87 0.05 13.89
CA PRO A 557 18.64 -0.61 14.32
C PRO A 557 17.61 0.44 14.78
N ARG A 558 16.39 0.33 14.28
CA ARG A 558 15.26 1.19 14.66
C ARG A 558 14.11 0.33 15.14
N ARG A 559 13.54 0.68 16.27
CA ARG A 559 12.29 0.08 16.72
C ARG A 559 11.12 0.65 15.92
N SER A 560 10.26 -0.23 15.49
CA SER A 560 9.07 0.06 14.69
C SER A 560 7.99 -0.97 15.03
N PHE A 561 6.92 -1.00 14.26
CA PHE A 561 5.96 -2.10 14.28
C PHE A 561 5.61 -2.55 12.86
N THR A 562 5.00 -3.70 12.77
CA THR A 562 4.42 -4.24 11.54
C THR A 562 3.03 -4.79 11.83
N PHE A 563 2.24 -4.95 10.78
CA PHE A 563 0.87 -5.45 10.85
C PHE A 563 0.56 -6.26 9.59
N ARG A 564 -0.56 -6.97 9.56
CA ARG A 564 -1.05 -7.62 8.34
C ARG A 564 -1.70 -6.58 7.43
N ASP A 565 -1.31 -6.56 6.17
CA ASP A 565 -1.79 -5.60 5.17
C ASP A 565 -2.44 -6.35 4.01
N ALA A 566 -3.61 -5.86 3.59
CA ALA A 566 -4.39 -6.39 2.47
C ALA A 566 -4.13 -5.67 1.13
N SER A 567 -3.18 -4.74 1.08
CA SER A 567 -2.88 -3.93 -0.10
C SER A 567 -2.50 -4.79 -1.31
N GLY A 568 -3.02 -4.41 -2.48
CA GLY A 568 -2.77 -5.12 -3.74
C GLY A 568 -3.37 -6.52 -3.79
N GLY A 569 -4.38 -6.80 -2.96
CA GLY A 569 -5.06 -8.10 -2.88
C GLY A 569 -4.24 -9.21 -2.23
N ARG A 570 -3.12 -8.88 -1.62
CA ARG A 570 -2.30 -9.80 -0.82
C ARG A 570 -2.70 -9.68 0.66
N TRP A 571 -2.54 -10.78 1.41
CA TRP A 571 -2.66 -10.76 2.86
C TRP A 571 -1.30 -11.12 3.47
N GLU A 572 -0.48 -10.08 3.67
CA GLU A 572 0.93 -10.28 4.05
C GLU A 572 1.36 -9.23 5.10
N TRP A 573 2.50 -9.47 5.74
CA TRP A 573 3.05 -8.50 6.67
C TRP A 573 3.50 -7.22 5.97
N TYR A 574 3.19 -6.06 6.55
CA TYR A 574 3.55 -4.74 5.98
C TYR A 574 5.05 -4.63 5.67
N HIS A 575 5.92 -5.11 6.59
CA HIS A 575 7.36 -5.07 6.38
C HIS A 575 7.83 -5.96 5.23
N VAL A 576 7.14 -7.04 4.92
CA VAL A 576 7.42 -7.88 3.74
C VAL A 576 7.00 -7.18 2.46
N LEU A 577 5.80 -6.57 2.45
CA LEU A 577 5.27 -5.85 1.27
C LEU A 577 6.06 -4.57 0.96
N LYS A 578 6.46 -3.83 1.98
CA LYS A 578 7.09 -2.50 1.84
C LYS A 578 8.59 -2.50 2.08
N LYS A 579 9.17 -3.65 2.43
CA LYS A 579 10.60 -3.84 2.79
C LYS A 579 11.06 -2.92 3.93
N ARG A 580 10.16 -2.52 4.82
CA ARG A 580 10.40 -1.69 6.01
C ARG A 580 9.25 -1.80 7.00
N GLY A 581 9.50 -1.52 8.28
CA GLY A 581 8.46 -1.36 9.30
C GLY A 581 7.61 -0.10 9.11
N ALA A 582 6.54 0.02 9.88
CA ALA A 582 5.73 1.24 9.93
C ALA A 582 6.55 2.40 10.50
N PHE A 583 6.28 3.61 10.05
CA PHE A 583 7.02 4.82 10.43
C PHE A 583 6.07 5.99 10.67
N GLY A 584 6.56 7.03 11.31
CA GLY A 584 5.72 8.16 11.72
C GLY A 584 5.01 8.87 10.57
N GLY A 585 5.66 8.96 9.39
CA GLY A 585 5.07 9.54 8.20
C GLY A 585 3.87 8.74 7.67
N LEU A 586 3.92 7.40 7.72
CA LEU A 586 2.76 6.54 7.37
C LEU A 586 1.56 6.82 8.28
N ILE A 587 1.83 6.96 9.59
CA ILE A 587 0.77 7.26 10.57
C ILE A 587 0.19 8.64 10.31
N ALA A 588 1.04 9.64 10.05
CA ALA A 588 0.63 11.00 9.73
C ALA A 588 -0.21 11.05 8.45
N GLU A 589 0.20 10.34 7.41
CA GLU A 589 -0.55 10.21 6.16
C GLU A 589 -1.92 9.59 6.39
N ASN A 590 -1.98 8.43 7.06
CA ASN A 590 -3.24 7.73 7.33
C ASN A 590 -4.19 8.59 8.18
N ALA A 591 -3.70 9.23 9.23
CA ALA A 591 -4.51 10.10 10.10
C ALA A 591 -5.03 11.33 9.34
N THR A 592 -4.17 12.01 8.56
CA THR A 592 -4.55 13.18 7.76
C THR A 592 -5.60 12.81 6.73
N GLN A 593 -5.36 11.76 5.95
CA GLN A 593 -6.30 11.31 4.92
C GLN A 593 -7.64 10.88 5.52
N ALA A 594 -7.63 10.28 6.70
CA ALA A 594 -8.85 9.86 7.39
C ALA A 594 -9.67 11.07 7.89
N ILE A 595 -9.02 12.05 8.50
CA ILE A 595 -9.69 13.27 8.98
C ILE A 595 -10.24 14.10 7.81
N CYS A 596 -9.47 14.26 6.74
CA CYS A 596 -9.93 14.94 5.53
C CYS A 596 -11.14 14.23 4.91
N ARG A 597 -11.14 12.88 4.89
CA ARG A 597 -12.29 12.08 4.45
C ARG A 597 -13.50 12.32 5.36
N ASP A 598 -13.32 12.39 6.67
CA ASP A 598 -14.44 12.58 7.60
C ASP A 598 -15.06 13.98 7.46
N VAL A 599 -14.23 15.03 7.32
CA VAL A 599 -14.69 16.39 6.98
C VAL A 599 -15.47 16.40 5.65
N PHE A 600 -14.96 15.72 4.65
CA PHE A 600 -15.60 15.58 3.34
C PHE A 600 -16.94 14.85 3.43
N CYS A 601 -17.03 13.76 4.20
CA CYS A 601 -18.26 12.99 4.37
C CYS A 601 -19.35 13.78 5.12
N ASP A 602 -18.97 14.51 6.16
CA ASP A 602 -19.91 15.40 6.88
C ASP A 602 -20.46 16.49 5.95
N ALA A 603 -19.61 17.02 5.07
CA ALA A 603 -20.04 17.98 4.05
C ALA A 603 -21.00 17.34 3.01
N MET A 604 -20.74 16.10 2.56
CA MET A 604 -21.65 15.38 1.65
C MET A 604 -23.03 15.17 2.29
N LEU A 605 -23.10 14.79 3.58
CA LEU A 605 -24.37 14.62 4.29
C LEU A 605 -25.16 15.93 4.37
N ARG A 606 -24.48 17.07 4.59
CA ARG A 606 -25.11 18.41 4.60
C ARG A 606 -25.61 18.82 3.22
N LEU A 607 -24.85 18.53 2.15
CA LEU A 607 -25.28 18.77 0.77
C LEU A 607 -26.55 18.00 0.42
N GLU A 608 -26.60 16.72 0.76
CA GLU A 608 -27.79 15.89 0.56
C GLU A 608 -29.02 16.42 1.32
N ALA A 609 -28.81 16.80 2.58
CA ALA A 609 -29.88 17.39 3.39
C ALA A 609 -30.41 18.73 2.82
N ALA A 610 -29.55 19.48 2.11
CA ALA A 610 -29.89 20.72 1.42
C ALA A 610 -30.43 20.52 0.00
N GLY A 611 -30.54 19.28 -0.51
CA GLY A 611 -31.07 18.97 -1.86
C GLY A 611 -30.01 18.96 -2.98
N TYR A 612 -28.74 19.13 -2.65
CA TYR A 612 -27.65 18.98 -3.62
C TYR A 612 -27.26 17.52 -3.76
N HIS A 613 -27.82 16.85 -4.76
CA HIS A 613 -27.61 15.41 -4.94
C HIS A 613 -26.22 15.08 -5.45
N VAL A 614 -25.39 14.47 -4.60
CA VAL A 614 -24.07 13.99 -4.98
C VAL A 614 -24.20 12.84 -5.97
N VAL A 615 -23.55 12.94 -7.12
CA VAL A 615 -23.47 11.88 -8.14
C VAL A 615 -22.07 11.30 -8.27
N ALA A 616 -21.03 12.04 -7.87
CA ALA A 616 -19.67 11.53 -7.77
C ALA A 616 -18.89 12.24 -6.66
N HIS A 617 -17.96 11.50 -6.05
CA HIS A 617 -16.96 12.00 -5.10
C HIS A 617 -15.56 11.60 -5.61
N LEU A 618 -14.78 12.63 -6.00
CA LEU A 618 -13.49 12.46 -6.66
C LEU A 618 -12.37 12.96 -5.74
N HIS A 619 -11.94 12.11 -4.78
CA HIS A 619 -10.99 12.43 -3.70
C HIS A 619 -11.53 13.49 -2.72
N ASP A 620 -11.22 14.77 -2.93
CA ASP A 620 -11.64 15.95 -2.18
C ASP A 620 -12.61 16.86 -2.97
N GLN A 621 -13.12 16.37 -4.12
CA GLN A 621 -14.00 17.08 -5.03
C GLN A 621 -15.41 16.50 -4.98
N PHE A 622 -16.40 17.38 -4.80
CA PHE A 622 -17.83 17.07 -4.90
C PHE A 622 -18.30 17.29 -6.33
N VAL A 623 -19.06 16.33 -6.86
CA VAL A 623 -19.82 16.52 -8.10
C VAL A 623 -21.28 16.26 -7.78
N CYS A 624 -22.08 17.31 -7.75
CA CYS A 624 -23.53 17.24 -7.54
C CYS A 624 -24.27 17.58 -8.81
N GLU A 625 -25.34 16.84 -9.10
CA GLU A 625 -26.21 17.08 -10.26
C GLU A 625 -27.59 17.50 -9.77
N VAL A 626 -28.03 18.66 -10.20
CA VAL A 626 -29.32 19.25 -9.81
C VAL A 626 -30.00 19.95 -10.99
N PRO A 627 -31.33 20.23 -10.96
CA PRO A 627 -32.01 21.02 -11.97
C PRO A 627 -31.36 22.39 -12.20
N GLU A 628 -31.37 22.91 -13.44
CA GLU A 628 -30.74 24.19 -13.80
C GLU A 628 -31.15 25.35 -12.89
N SER A 629 -32.43 25.37 -12.44
CA SER A 629 -32.98 26.42 -11.60
C SER A 629 -32.62 26.32 -10.11
N PHE A 630 -31.97 25.22 -9.68
CA PHE A 630 -31.72 24.94 -8.24
C PHE A 630 -30.36 25.45 -7.79
N GLY A 631 -30.30 26.09 -6.63
CA GLY A 631 -29.11 26.43 -5.87
C GLY A 631 -28.12 27.40 -6.49
N SER A 632 -27.18 27.89 -5.74
CA SER A 632 -26.08 28.78 -6.16
C SER A 632 -24.72 28.25 -5.72
N LEU A 633 -23.64 28.73 -6.36
CA LEU A 633 -22.28 28.33 -5.99
C LEU A 633 -21.91 28.81 -4.59
N GLU A 634 -22.36 30.01 -4.23
CA GLU A 634 -22.12 30.64 -2.92
C GLU A 634 -22.79 29.83 -1.79
N GLU A 635 -24.05 29.43 -1.97
CA GLU A 635 -24.79 28.57 -1.04
C GLU A 635 -24.10 27.21 -0.90
N PHE A 636 -23.72 26.58 -2.02
CA PHE A 636 -23.00 25.30 -2.02
C PHE A 636 -21.69 25.38 -1.22
N ILE A 637 -20.86 26.40 -1.50
CA ILE A 637 -19.60 26.62 -0.79
C ILE A 637 -19.86 26.89 0.71
N ALA A 638 -20.87 27.68 1.03
CA ALA A 638 -21.21 27.94 2.43
C ALA A 638 -21.58 26.67 3.20
N ILE A 639 -22.30 25.73 2.58
CA ILE A 639 -22.68 24.44 3.19
C ILE A 639 -21.45 23.56 3.44
N ILE A 640 -20.54 23.42 2.46
CA ILE A 640 -19.40 22.50 2.59
C ILE A 640 -18.28 23.04 3.46
N THR A 641 -18.20 24.35 3.67
CA THR A 641 -17.18 25.00 4.50
C THR A 641 -17.58 25.14 5.96
N ILE A 642 -18.75 24.66 6.37
CA ILE A 642 -19.13 24.54 7.78
C ILE A 642 -18.20 23.52 8.45
N PRO A 643 -17.43 23.90 9.49
CA PRO A 643 -16.63 22.93 10.23
C PRO A 643 -17.52 21.89 10.93
N PRO A 644 -17.12 20.61 10.96
CA PRO A 644 -17.89 19.59 11.67
C PRO A 644 -17.86 19.85 13.20
N ALA A 645 -18.91 19.41 13.92
CA ALA A 645 -19.05 19.62 15.36
C ALA A 645 -17.87 19.07 16.18
N TRP A 646 -17.23 18.00 15.71
CA TRP A 646 -16.06 17.40 16.36
C TRP A 646 -14.73 18.12 16.05
N ALA A 647 -14.72 19.09 15.11
CA ALA A 647 -13.55 19.90 14.74
C ALA A 647 -13.96 21.36 14.42
N PRO A 648 -14.50 22.12 15.41
CA PRO A 648 -15.05 23.46 15.17
C PRO A 648 -14.00 24.50 14.77
N ASP A 649 -12.72 24.23 15.03
CA ASP A 649 -11.58 25.08 14.71
C ASP A 649 -10.84 24.64 13.40
N PHE A 650 -11.36 23.63 12.69
CA PHE A 650 -10.75 23.12 11.46
C PHE A 650 -10.94 24.15 10.32
N PRO A 651 -9.87 24.66 9.69
CA PRO A 651 -10.02 25.61 8.60
C PRO A 651 -10.42 24.88 7.30
N ILE A 652 -11.58 25.25 6.77
CA ILE A 652 -12.11 24.69 5.50
C ILE A 652 -12.28 25.85 4.52
N ALA A 653 -11.78 25.67 3.31
CA ALA A 653 -12.07 26.53 2.18
C ALA A 653 -12.32 25.66 0.94
N ALA A 654 -13.09 26.18 0.02
CA ALA A 654 -13.46 25.48 -1.21
C ALA A 654 -13.48 26.44 -2.39
N LYS A 655 -13.30 25.90 -3.57
CA LYS A 655 -13.45 26.59 -4.84
C LYS A 655 -14.08 25.66 -5.87
N GLY A 656 -14.82 26.23 -6.79
CA GLY A 656 -15.48 25.42 -7.79
C GLY A 656 -16.24 26.24 -8.78
N ARG A 657 -17.14 25.58 -9.49
CA ARG A 657 -17.94 26.18 -10.56
C ARG A 657 -19.25 25.43 -10.75
N ILE A 658 -20.16 26.09 -11.47
CA ILE A 658 -21.35 25.46 -12.05
C ILE A 658 -21.03 25.22 -13.53
N THR A 659 -21.32 24.02 -14.04
CA THR A 659 -20.99 23.60 -15.41
C THR A 659 -21.97 22.54 -15.91
N ASP A 660 -22.05 22.36 -17.22
CA ASP A 660 -22.77 21.26 -17.87
C ASP A 660 -21.89 20.03 -18.10
N ARG A 661 -20.55 20.20 -17.99
CA ARG A 661 -19.54 19.19 -18.30
C ARG A 661 -18.38 19.27 -17.34
N LEU A 662 -17.88 18.13 -16.88
CA LEU A 662 -16.74 18.07 -15.96
C LEU A 662 -15.42 18.37 -16.69
N ILE A 663 -15.16 19.66 -16.92
CA ILE A 663 -13.95 20.17 -17.58
C ILE A 663 -13.16 21.02 -16.58
N GLU A 664 -11.87 20.79 -16.45
CA GLU A 664 -10.98 21.73 -15.78
C GLU A 664 -10.56 22.77 -16.81
N ILE A 665 -11.21 23.95 -16.81
CA ILE A 665 -10.77 25.08 -17.64
C ILE A 665 -9.49 25.62 -16.98
N LYS A 666 -8.37 25.48 -17.66
CA LYS A 666 -7.16 26.23 -17.30
C LYS A 666 -7.46 27.69 -17.60
N GLU A 667 -7.44 28.56 -16.60
CA GLU A 667 -7.34 30.00 -16.90
C GLU A 667 -6.15 30.22 -17.82
N PRO A 668 -6.28 31.10 -18.85
CA PRO A 668 -5.17 31.39 -19.75
C PRO A 668 -3.97 31.78 -18.88
N LYS A 669 -2.89 31.02 -18.97
CA LYS A 669 -1.63 31.37 -18.32
C LYS A 669 -1.25 32.75 -18.82
N PRO A 670 -0.86 33.70 -17.94
CA PRO A 670 -0.08 34.83 -18.38
C PRO A 670 1.12 34.27 -19.18
N ALA A 671 1.39 34.82 -20.36
CA ALA A 671 2.37 34.33 -21.33
C ALA A 671 3.62 33.83 -20.60
N ASP A 672 3.93 32.54 -20.78
CA ASP A 672 5.08 31.89 -20.14
C ASP A 672 6.37 32.56 -20.64
N ASP A 673 6.94 33.41 -19.78
CA ASP A 673 8.37 33.66 -19.84
C ASP A 673 9.06 32.46 -19.16
N ASP A 674 9.69 31.62 -19.97
CA ASP A 674 10.63 30.55 -19.69
C ASP A 674 10.68 30.00 -18.25
N VAL A 675 10.17 28.79 -18.04
CA VAL A 675 10.50 27.96 -16.89
C VAL A 675 11.99 27.63 -16.98
N GLN A 676 12.83 28.46 -16.34
CA GLN A 676 14.25 28.15 -16.20
C GLN A 676 14.45 27.06 -15.14
N PRO A 677 15.28 26.05 -15.40
CA PRO A 677 15.68 25.11 -14.35
C PRO A 677 16.37 25.87 -13.21
N LEU A 678 16.21 25.38 -11.99
CA LEU A 678 16.88 25.92 -10.79
C LEU A 678 18.39 26.10 -11.07
N ARG A 679 18.86 27.34 -11.05
CA ARG A 679 20.29 27.61 -11.26
C ARG A 679 21.07 27.20 -10.02
N ASP A 680 22.29 26.65 -10.25
CA ASP A 680 23.31 26.45 -9.22
C ASP A 680 23.73 27.81 -8.67
N GLY A 681 23.06 28.27 -7.62
CA GLY A 681 23.40 29.43 -6.85
C GLY A 681 23.68 29.02 -5.41
N ALA A 682 24.89 29.14 -4.95
CA ALA A 682 25.24 28.99 -3.55
C ALA A 682 24.39 29.95 -2.71
N PRO A 683 23.77 29.48 -1.61
CA PRO A 683 23.03 30.36 -0.73
C PRO A 683 23.96 31.38 -0.09
N ALA A 684 23.60 32.66 -0.16
CA ALA A 684 24.21 33.70 0.63
C ALA A 684 24.08 33.40 2.12
N PRO A 685 25.00 33.74 2.99
CA PRO A 685 24.92 33.49 4.42
C PRO A 685 23.71 34.21 4.99
N VAL A 686 22.83 33.46 5.64
CA VAL A 686 21.67 33.99 6.34
C VAL A 686 22.10 34.48 7.71
N ASP A 687 22.49 35.74 7.79
CA ASP A 687 22.58 36.52 9.02
C ASP A 687 21.66 37.74 8.91
N GLU A 688 20.39 37.50 9.00
CA GLU A 688 19.41 38.49 9.50
C GLU A 688 18.31 37.78 10.24
N ILE A 689 18.38 37.89 11.56
CA ILE A 689 17.37 37.47 12.51
C ILE A 689 16.21 38.45 12.36
N ILE A 690 15.08 37.98 11.82
CA ILE A 690 13.81 38.71 11.96
C ILE A 690 13.35 38.53 13.40
N GLU A 691 13.44 39.58 14.19
CA GLU A 691 12.88 39.65 15.55
C GLU A 691 11.38 39.37 15.49
N PRO A 692 10.85 38.59 16.42
CA PRO A 692 9.40 38.44 16.56
C PRO A 692 8.81 39.73 17.13
N LEU A 693 7.72 40.21 16.50
CA LEU A 693 6.92 41.28 16.99
C LEU A 693 6.46 41.02 18.45
N PRO A 694 6.47 42.02 19.33
CA PRO A 694 6.14 41.84 20.75
C PRO A 694 4.67 41.45 20.94
N TRP A 695 4.46 40.40 21.73
CA TRP A 695 3.16 39.91 22.14
C TRP A 695 2.82 40.53 23.51
N GLU A 696 1.81 41.39 23.56
CA GLU A 696 1.24 41.86 24.82
C GLU A 696 0.27 40.81 25.40
N GLY A 697 0.50 40.50 26.67
CA GLY A 697 -0.23 39.51 27.40
C GLY A 697 -1.66 39.93 27.80
N SER A 698 -2.51 38.94 27.99
CA SER A 698 -3.67 39.05 28.85
C SER A 698 -3.75 37.82 29.77
N GLU A 699 -3.79 38.15 31.03
CA GLU A 699 -4.01 37.28 32.19
C GLU A 699 -5.31 36.49 32.07
N LEU A 700 -5.27 35.23 32.45
CA LEU A 700 -6.43 34.55 33.03
C LEU A 700 -6.01 33.63 34.16
N ALA A 701 -6.67 33.88 35.27
CA ALA A 701 -6.40 33.53 36.65
C ALA A 701 -6.57 32.03 36.97
N ALA A 702 -5.89 31.69 38.05
CA ALA A 702 -5.93 30.45 38.80
C ALA A 702 -7.32 30.03 39.30
N ALA A 703 -7.59 28.72 39.30
CA ALA A 703 -8.47 28.13 40.32
C ALA A 703 -8.13 26.63 40.51
N GLY A 704 -7.85 26.31 41.77
CA GLY A 704 -8.29 25.10 42.43
C GLY A 704 -7.24 24.02 42.69
N THR A 705 -6.57 24.17 43.83
CA THR A 705 -5.91 23.08 44.57
C THR A 705 -6.95 22.07 45.07
N VAL A 706 -6.71 20.78 44.93
CA VAL A 706 -7.36 19.74 45.75
C VAL A 706 -6.29 18.84 46.38
N ASP A 707 -6.47 18.63 47.70
CA ASP A 707 -5.60 18.00 48.65
C ASP A 707 -5.20 16.55 48.33
N ALA A 708 -3.94 16.27 48.60
CA ALA A 708 -3.37 14.91 48.72
C ALA A 708 -3.39 14.51 50.19
N ASP A 709 -4.29 13.61 50.58
CA ASP A 709 -4.10 12.69 51.73
C ASP A 709 -5.21 11.63 51.74
N SER A 710 -4.91 10.45 51.26
CA SER A 710 -5.58 9.19 51.63
C SER A 710 -4.69 8.01 51.21
N PRO A 711 -4.50 7.03 52.09
CA PRO A 711 -3.60 5.89 51.83
C PRO A 711 -4.20 4.85 50.84
N PRO A 712 -3.34 4.12 50.15
CA PRO A 712 -3.80 3.13 49.14
C PRO A 712 -4.32 1.85 49.82
N PRO A 713 -5.25 1.13 49.18
CA PRO A 713 -5.74 -0.14 49.68
C PRO A 713 -4.74 -1.30 49.45
N PRO A 714 -4.83 -2.38 50.25
CA PRO A 714 -3.89 -3.52 50.16
C PRO A 714 -4.06 -4.34 48.88
N PRO A 715 -3.00 -5.04 48.41
CA PRO A 715 -3.03 -5.85 47.21
C PRO A 715 -3.91 -7.11 47.33
N PRO A 716 -4.53 -7.58 46.23
CA PRO A 716 -5.31 -8.81 46.26
C PRO A 716 -4.44 -10.07 46.23
N GLU A 717 -4.92 -11.12 46.91
CA GLU A 717 -4.30 -12.41 47.05
C GLU A 717 -4.13 -13.18 45.71
N GLU A 718 -3.04 -13.91 45.55
CA GLU A 718 -2.72 -14.75 44.41
C GLU A 718 -3.69 -15.94 44.28
N PRO A 719 -4.11 -16.30 43.04
CA PRO A 719 -4.89 -17.52 42.81
C PRO A 719 -4.01 -18.78 42.81
N PRO A 720 -4.54 -19.95 43.20
CA PRO A 720 -3.79 -21.19 43.34
C PRO A 720 -3.34 -21.78 41.98
N PRO A 721 -2.26 -22.58 41.93
CA PRO A 721 -1.69 -23.13 40.70
C PRO A 721 -2.61 -24.16 40.01
N PRO A 722 -2.56 -24.27 38.68
CA PRO A 722 -3.35 -25.24 37.91
C PRO A 722 -2.79 -26.67 38.05
N PRO A 723 -3.65 -27.70 37.92
CA PRO A 723 -3.26 -29.11 38.02
C PRO A 723 -2.42 -29.58 36.82
N PRO A 724 -1.65 -30.66 36.97
CA PRO A 724 -0.73 -31.15 35.96
C PRO A 724 -1.43 -31.78 34.76
N LYS A 725 -0.87 -31.55 33.57
CA LYS A 725 -1.36 -32.10 32.29
C LYS A 725 -1.00 -33.58 32.19
N GLU A 726 -1.99 -34.40 31.89
CA GLU A 726 -1.82 -35.80 31.49
C GLU A 726 -1.33 -35.90 30.05
N GLU A 727 -0.35 -36.75 29.80
CA GLU A 727 0.12 -37.14 28.47
C GLU A 727 -0.86 -38.14 27.80
N PRO A 728 -1.13 -38.05 26.50
CA PRO A 728 -1.92 -39.05 25.80
C PRO A 728 -1.05 -40.24 25.34
N PRO A 729 -1.59 -41.46 25.32
CA PRO A 729 -0.85 -42.68 25.06
C PRO A 729 -0.54 -42.87 23.56
N ALA A 730 0.57 -43.52 23.32
CA ALA A 730 1.05 -43.99 22.02
C ALA A 730 0.12 -45.03 21.41
N GLY A 731 -0.36 -44.82 20.21
CA GLY A 731 -1.15 -45.77 19.45
C GLY A 731 -0.59 -46.00 18.05
N ASN A 732 -0.16 -47.20 17.77
CA ASN A 732 0.23 -47.75 16.48
C ASN A 732 -0.97 -47.80 15.52
N GLY A 733 -0.77 -47.48 14.23
CA GLY A 733 -1.74 -47.80 13.21
C GLY A 733 -1.32 -47.38 11.81
N ARG A 734 -0.76 -48.31 11.05
CA ARG A 734 -0.55 -48.25 9.61
C ARG A 734 -1.87 -48.08 8.87
N GLY A 735 -1.90 -47.22 7.87
CA GLY A 735 -2.96 -47.17 6.88
C GLY A 735 -2.61 -46.14 5.81
N GLY A 736 -2.07 -46.60 4.68
CA GLY A 736 -1.77 -45.73 3.55
C GLY A 736 -3.04 -45.30 2.83
N PHE A 737 -3.02 -44.07 2.31
CA PHE A 737 -3.79 -43.69 1.13
C PHE A 737 -2.99 -42.69 0.30
N GLU A 738 -2.97 -43.01 -0.98
CA GLU A 738 -2.27 -42.29 -2.04
C GLU A 738 -2.80 -40.89 -2.26
N GLY A 739 -1.89 -39.99 -2.52
CA GLY A 739 -1.77 -38.93 -3.48
C GLY A 739 -2.92 -38.03 -3.81
N PHE A 740 -2.66 -36.76 -3.78
CA PHE A 740 -2.72 -35.89 -4.97
C PHE A 740 -2.23 -34.48 -4.62
N ASP A 741 -1.36 -34.05 -5.49
CA ASP A 741 -0.62 -32.80 -5.63
C ASP A 741 -1.30 -31.50 -5.18
N ASP A 742 -0.66 -30.80 -4.26
CA ASP A 742 -0.78 -29.35 -4.06
C ASP A 742 0.05 -28.62 -5.12
N ILE A 743 -0.63 -28.00 -6.06
CA ILE A 743 -0.05 -27.21 -7.12
C ILE A 743 -0.79 -25.88 -7.22
N ASP A 744 -0.34 -24.84 -6.53
CA ASP A 744 -0.66 -23.44 -6.88
C ASP A 744 0.09 -22.45 -5.97
N ASP A 745 1.42 -22.48 -5.93
CA ASP A 745 2.22 -21.36 -5.40
C ASP A 745 3.65 -21.39 -5.95
N LEU A 746 3.79 -21.24 -7.28
CA LEU A 746 5.08 -21.28 -7.93
C LEU A 746 5.33 -20.02 -8.76
N SER A 747 6.54 -19.49 -8.59
CA SER A 747 7.06 -18.37 -9.39
C SER A 747 7.11 -18.71 -10.89
N PRO A 748 7.13 -17.71 -11.81
CA PRO A 748 7.14 -17.93 -13.26
C PRO A 748 8.26 -18.86 -13.78
N SER A 749 9.36 -19.00 -13.03
CA SER A 749 10.48 -19.92 -13.36
C SER A 749 10.17 -21.39 -13.09
N GLN A 750 9.20 -21.69 -12.23
CA GLN A 750 8.78 -23.05 -11.92
C GLN A 750 7.71 -23.57 -12.90
N ASP A 751 6.94 -22.68 -13.52
CA ASP A 751 5.94 -23.02 -14.52
C ASP A 751 6.55 -23.52 -15.83
N SER A 752 7.76 -23.05 -16.21
CA SER A 752 8.44 -23.51 -17.42
C SER A 752 8.90 -24.96 -17.32
N TYR A 753 9.35 -25.38 -16.13
CA TYR A 753 9.74 -26.77 -15.87
C TYR A 753 8.57 -27.78 -15.91
N ARG A 754 7.38 -27.35 -15.51
CA ARG A 754 6.16 -28.19 -15.56
C ARG A 754 5.65 -28.43 -16.96
N ARG A 755 6.01 -27.57 -17.92
CA ARG A 755 5.65 -27.72 -19.33
C ARG A 755 6.66 -28.55 -20.15
N GLY A 756 7.71 -29.05 -19.50
CA GLY A 756 8.79 -29.79 -20.21
C GLY A 756 9.68 -28.87 -21.05
N GLU A 757 9.68 -27.55 -20.80
CA GLU A 757 10.55 -26.60 -21.48
C GLU A 757 11.99 -26.73 -20.97
N ALA A 758 12.97 -26.74 -21.85
CA ALA A 758 14.37 -26.75 -21.49
C ALA A 758 14.75 -25.46 -20.74
N PRO A 759 15.68 -25.50 -19.75
CA PRO A 759 16.18 -24.31 -19.09
C PRO A 759 16.81 -23.35 -20.11
N LYS A 760 16.59 -22.06 -19.92
CA LYS A 760 17.17 -21.01 -20.76
C LYS A 760 18.68 -20.99 -20.61
N GLY A 761 19.40 -21.16 -21.71
CA GLY A 761 20.85 -21.17 -21.81
C GLY A 761 21.51 -22.54 -21.54
N ALA A 762 22.74 -22.73 -22.03
CA ALA A 762 23.54 -23.92 -21.75
C ALA A 762 24.04 -23.92 -20.30
N ALA A 763 24.10 -25.09 -19.66
CA ALA A 763 24.67 -25.27 -18.33
C ALA A 763 26.17 -25.00 -18.35
N THR A 764 26.64 -23.99 -17.59
CA THR A 764 28.08 -23.66 -17.49
C THR A 764 28.71 -24.29 -16.24
N THR A 765 28.00 -24.37 -15.13
CA THR A 765 28.50 -24.91 -13.86
C THR A 765 27.33 -25.43 -13.02
N SER A 766 27.54 -26.49 -12.27
CA SER A 766 26.57 -27.07 -11.31
C SER A 766 27.17 -27.13 -9.92
N TYR A 767 26.45 -26.57 -8.93
CA TYR A 767 26.82 -26.63 -7.53
C TYR A 767 25.95 -27.67 -6.83
N ILE A 768 26.58 -28.66 -6.18
CA ILE A 768 25.88 -29.77 -5.53
C ILE A 768 25.91 -29.57 -4.01
N TYR A 769 24.73 -29.45 -3.44
CA TYR A 769 24.52 -29.42 -2.00
C TYR A 769 24.39 -30.84 -1.47
N LYS A 770 24.97 -31.08 -0.32
CA LYS A 770 24.91 -32.37 0.37
C LYS A 770 24.27 -32.16 1.76
N ASP A 771 23.61 -33.20 2.25
CA ASP A 771 23.08 -33.20 3.61
C ASP A 771 24.19 -33.42 4.65
N ALA A 772 23.82 -33.47 5.92
CA ALA A 772 24.74 -33.64 7.05
C ALA A 772 25.52 -34.99 7.02
N GLN A 773 25.02 -35.99 6.30
CA GLN A 773 25.63 -37.30 6.10
C GLN A 773 26.48 -37.38 4.82
N GLY A 774 26.48 -36.28 4.01
CA GLY A 774 27.23 -36.21 2.77
C GLY A 774 26.49 -36.76 1.52
N TRP A 775 25.18 -37.09 1.66
CA TRP A 775 24.38 -37.57 0.56
C TRP A 775 23.93 -36.42 -0.35
N LEU A 776 23.64 -36.73 -1.62
CA LEU A 776 23.10 -35.73 -2.57
C LEU A 776 21.78 -35.15 -2.04
N TYR A 777 21.65 -33.84 -2.05
CA TYR A 777 20.50 -33.14 -1.50
C TYR A 777 19.85 -32.18 -2.51
N MET A 778 20.60 -31.22 -3.01
CA MET A 778 20.12 -30.21 -3.96
C MET A 778 21.23 -29.87 -4.98
N LYS A 779 20.83 -29.43 -6.16
CA LYS A 779 21.73 -28.96 -7.21
C LYS A 779 21.25 -27.61 -7.73
N VAL A 780 22.13 -26.63 -7.73
CA VAL A 780 21.93 -25.33 -8.39
C VAL A 780 22.78 -25.32 -9.65
N THR A 781 22.17 -25.09 -10.81
CA THR A 781 22.88 -25.06 -12.09
C THR A 781 22.92 -23.61 -12.59
N ARG A 782 24.11 -23.05 -12.76
CA ARG A 782 24.32 -21.76 -13.40
C ARG A 782 24.34 -21.95 -14.91
N THR A 783 23.55 -21.13 -15.65
CA THR A 783 23.56 -21.11 -17.11
C THR A 783 24.29 -19.87 -17.62
N ASP A 784 24.70 -19.87 -18.90
CA ASP A 784 25.29 -18.74 -19.60
C ASP A 784 24.34 -17.52 -19.62
N ALA A 785 23.04 -17.75 -19.63
CA ALA A 785 22.00 -16.71 -19.52
C ALA A 785 21.82 -16.16 -18.08
N LYS A 786 22.74 -16.48 -17.14
CA LYS A 786 22.66 -16.11 -15.72
C LYS A 786 21.33 -16.51 -15.04
N SER A 787 20.75 -17.64 -15.43
CA SER A 787 19.65 -18.28 -14.70
C SER A 787 20.20 -19.36 -13.77
N PHE A 788 19.48 -19.67 -12.69
CA PHE A 788 19.91 -20.58 -11.63
C PHE A 788 18.84 -21.65 -11.35
N PRO A 789 18.53 -22.55 -12.30
CA PRO A 789 17.60 -23.63 -12.07
C PRO A 789 18.07 -24.55 -10.94
N THR A 790 17.15 -24.90 -10.03
CA THR A 790 17.38 -25.75 -8.89
C THR A 790 16.71 -27.10 -9.04
N HIS A 791 17.36 -28.14 -8.53
CA HIS A 791 16.82 -29.51 -8.51
C HIS A 791 17.11 -30.09 -7.12
N TYR A 792 16.17 -30.84 -6.56
CA TYR A 792 16.42 -31.64 -5.35
C TYR A 792 16.62 -33.10 -5.69
N TRP A 793 17.36 -33.81 -4.86
CA TRP A 793 17.60 -35.25 -5.02
C TRP A 793 16.43 -36.04 -4.45
N ASP A 794 15.78 -36.84 -5.27
CA ASP A 794 14.75 -37.77 -4.81
C ASP A 794 15.37 -39.16 -4.62
N SER A 795 15.60 -39.50 -3.36
CA SER A 795 16.23 -40.80 -2.97
C SER A 795 15.36 -42.02 -3.33
N SER A 796 14.05 -41.82 -3.48
CA SER A 796 13.14 -42.91 -3.85
C SER A 796 13.24 -43.32 -5.35
N SER A 797 13.51 -42.35 -6.21
CA SER A 797 13.67 -42.56 -7.65
C SER A 797 15.12 -42.57 -8.11
N GLY A 798 16.09 -42.23 -7.23
CA GLY A 798 17.50 -42.08 -7.59
C GLY A 798 17.78 -41.03 -8.66
N ALA A 799 17.00 -39.94 -8.69
CA ALA A 799 17.06 -38.94 -9.77
C ALA A 799 16.90 -37.50 -9.23
N TRP A 800 17.42 -36.53 -10.02
CA TRP A 800 17.22 -35.11 -9.78
C TRP A 800 15.83 -34.69 -10.25
N LYS A 801 15.04 -34.13 -9.37
CA LYS A 801 13.73 -33.53 -9.69
C LYS A 801 13.80 -32.00 -9.66
N PRO A 802 13.15 -31.28 -10.57
CA PRO A 802 13.14 -29.83 -10.57
C PRO A 802 12.39 -29.28 -9.34
N GLY A 803 12.91 -28.20 -8.78
CA GLY A 803 12.32 -27.52 -7.63
C GLY A 803 13.25 -27.44 -6.43
N TRP A 804 12.69 -26.94 -5.29
CA TRP A 804 13.40 -26.77 -4.04
C TRP A 804 13.08 -27.90 -3.05
N PRO A 805 14.04 -28.33 -2.23
CA PRO A 805 13.76 -29.25 -1.13
C PRO A 805 12.94 -28.55 -0.03
N LYS A 806 12.24 -29.31 0.81
CA LYS A 806 11.43 -28.79 1.92
C LYS A 806 12.24 -27.98 2.95
N THR A 807 13.51 -28.31 3.15
CA THR A 807 14.42 -27.65 4.08
C THR A 807 15.62 -27.10 3.31
N VAL A 808 16.03 -25.88 3.63
CA VAL A 808 17.22 -25.25 3.02
C VAL A 808 18.45 -25.60 3.86
N LEU A 809 19.53 -26.02 3.20
CA LEU A 809 20.82 -26.36 3.81
C LEU A 809 21.91 -25.40 3.31
N PRO A 810 22.97 -25.13 4.12
CA PRO A 810 24.13 -24.39 3.66
C PRO A 810 24.90 -25.16 2.58
N PHE A 811 25.49 -24.44 1.65
CA PHE A 811 26.43 -25.05 0.68
C PHE A 811 27.66 -25.60 1.42
N ARG A 812 28.18 -26.75 1.03
CA ARG A 812 29.31 -27.44 1.67
C ARG A 812 29.05 -27.76 3.16
N LEU A 813 27.83 -28.19 3.49
CA LEU A 813 27.41 -28.49 4.85
C LEU A 813 28.28 -29.56 5.55
N PRO A 814 28.69 -30.65 4.90
CA PRO A 814 29.59 -31.65 5.58
C PRO A 814 30.90 -31.03 6.07
N GLU A 815 31.54 -30.18 5.29
CA GLU A 815 32.77 -29.48 5.64
C GLU A 815 32.54 -28.48 6.80
N LEU A 816 31.38 -27.76 6.78
CA LEU A 816 30.98 -26.87 7.84
C LEU A 816 30.82 -27.64 9.19
N ILE A 817 30.17 -28.79 9.14
CA ILE A 817 29.95 -29.63 10.34
C ILE A 817 31.29 -30.21 10.84
N ALA A 818 32.15 -30.71 9.96
CA ALA A 818 33.42 -31.33 10.29
C ALA A 818 34.45 -30.33 10.85
N ALA A 819 34.27 -29.03 10.58
CA ALA A 819 35.19 -28.00 11.05
C ALA A 819 35.20 -27.92 12.60
N PRO A 820 36.37 -27.90 13.25
CA PRO A 820 36.46 -27.66 14.68
C PRO A 820 35.79 -26.35 15.12
N ALA A 821 35.32 -26.28 16.37
CA ALA A 821 34.65 -25.08 16.87
C ALA A 821 35.51 -23.81 16.78
N ALA A 822 36.81 -23.92 16.93
CA ALA A 822 37.75 -22.80 16.84
C ALA A 822 38.15 -22.44 15.38
N GLU A 823 37.85 -23.29 14.41
CA GLU A 823 38.14 -23.02 13.00
C GLU A 823 37.24 -21.92 12.45
N PRO A 824 37.78 -20.84 11.87
CA PRO A 824 36.99 -19.76 11.31
C PRO A 824 36.15 -20.22 10.09
N ILE A 825 34.88 -19.88 10.12
CA ILE A 825 33.98 -20.15 9.00
C ILE A 825 33.83 -18.88 8.13
N TRP A 826 33.97 -19.04 6.82
CA TRP A 826 33.90 -17.98 5.83
C TRP A 826 32.55 -18.04 5.11
N VAL A 827 31.75 -17.00 5.23
CA VAL A 827 30.42 -16.93 4.61
C VAL A 827 30.48 -15.98 3.43
N CYS A 828 30.26 -16.51 2.23
CA CYS A 828 30.23 -15.77 0.97
C CYS A 828 28.78 -15.50 0.52
N GLU A 829 28.57 -14.62 -0.49
CA GLU A 829 27.26 -14.37 -1.03
C GLU A 829 26.78 -15.47 -1.97
N GLY A 830 27.69 -16.06 -2.77
CA GLY A 830 27.37 -17.05 -3.78
C GLY A 830 28.22 -18.32 -3.74
N GLU A 831 27.77 -19.37 -4.45
CA GLU A 831 28.44 -20.67 -4.50
C GLU A 831 29.83 -20.59 -5.19
N LYS A 832 29.97 -19.76 -6.25
CA LYS A 832 31.23 -19.52 -6.97
C LYS A 832 32.30 -18.97 -6.00
N ASP A 833 31.94 -17.97 -5.23
CA ASP A 833 32.83 -17.30 -4.28
C ASP A 833 33.21 -18.24 -3.16
N THR A 834 32.25 -19.02 -2.68
CA THR A 834 32.49 -20.07 -1.68
C THR A 834 33.51 -21.11 -2.16
N ASP A 835 33.41 -21.60 -3.39
CA ASP A 835 34.36 -22.56 -3.94
C ASP A 835 35.77 -21.94 -4.14
N ASN A 836 35.84 -20.68 -4.57
CA ASN A 836 37.11 -19.97 -4.71
C ASN A 836 37.81 -19.77 -3.34
N VAL A 837 37.06 -19.44 -2.29
CA VAL A 837 37.58 -19.30 -0.93
C VAL A 837 37.96 -20.68 -0.36
N ALA A 838 37.18 -21.70 -0.61
CA ALA A 838 37.49 -23.08 -0.20
C ALA A 838 38.72 -23.64 -0.90
N ALA A 839 38.99 -23.27 -2.14
CA ALA A 839 40.21 -23.62 -2.89
C ALA A 839 41.51 -23.05 -2.22
N LEU A 840 41.38 -22.01 -1.40
CA LEU A 840 42.47 -21.52 -0.57
C LEU A 840 42.71 -22.40 0.66
N GLY A 841 41.97 -23.48 0.86
CA GLY A 841 42.03 -24.33 2.04
C GLY A 841 41.41 -23.67 3.27
N LEU A 842 40.32 -22.94 3.13
CA LEU A 842 39.51 -22.30 4.16
C LEU A 842 38.13 -22.95 4.20
N VAL A 843 37.49 -23.01 5.37
CA VAL A 843 36.13 -23.57 5.50
C VAL A 843 35.11 -22.50 5.08
N ALA A 844 34.61 -22.64 3.87
CA ALA A 844 33.70 -21.65 3.31
C ALA A 844 32.29 -22.24 3.06
N THR A 845 31.27 -21.39 3.16
CA THR A 845 29.87 -21.75 2.95
C THR A 845 29.06 -20.55 2.42
N THR A 846 27.87 -20.82 1.91
CA THR A 846 26.85 -19.83 1.55
C THR A 846 25.45 -20.42 1.68
N ASN A 847 24.42 -19.58 1.56
CA ASN A 847 23.03 -20.02 1.41
C ASN A 847 22.66 -20.20 -0.06
N PRO A 848 21.76 -21.11 -0.40
CA PRO A 848 21.28 -21.22 -1.78
C PRO A 848 20.42 -20.02 -2.17
N GLY A 849 20.57 -19.60 -3.44
CA GLY A 849 19.79 -18.52 -4.03
C GLY A 849 20.38 -17.11 -3.89
N GLY A 850 21.61 -16.96 -3.37
CA GLY A 850 22.41 -15.74 -3.32
C GLY A 850 21.91 -14.67 -2.35
N ALA A 851 22.23 -13.41 -2.64
CA ALA A 851 21.91 -12.26 -1.81
C ALA A 851 20.45 -12.21 -1.33
N ALA A 852 20.24 -11.75 -0.11
CA ALA A 852 18.94 -11.60 0.55
C ALA A 852 18.13 -12.91 0.83
N LYS A 853 18.65 -14.08 0.45
CA LYS A 853 17.95 -15.37 0.65
C LYS A 853 18.39 -16.13 1.93
N TRP A 854 19.25 -15.54 2.73
CA TRP A 854 19.62 -16.13 4.03
C TRP A 854 18.39 -16.34 4.92
N GLN A 855 18.22 -17.57 5.42
CA GLN A 855 17.11 -17.99 6.27
C GLN A 855 17.57 -18.20 7.71
N PRO A 856 16.77 -17.79 8.73
CA PRO A 856 17.15 -17.95 10.14
C PRO A 856 17.41 -19.40 10.55
N GLU A 857 16.78 -20.36 9.90
CA GLU A 857 16.91 -21.80 10.13
C GLU A 857 18.35 -22.30 9.88
N LEU A 858 19.12 -21.60 9.03
CA LEU A 858 20.52 -21.92 8.76
C LEU A 858 21.41 -21.72 9.99
N THR A 859 21.00 -20.87 10.93
CA THR A 859 21.79 -20.55 12.14
C THR A 859 22.07 -21.76 13.02
N GLN A 860 21.24 -22.80 12.94
CA GLN A 860 21.44 -24.03 13.70
C GLN A 860 22.79 -24.70 13.41
N TRP A 861 23.35 -24.53 12.24
CA TRP A 861 24.61 -25.13 11.79
C TRP A 861 25.85 -24.37 12.22
N PHE A 862 25.65 -23.19 12.87
CA PHE A 862 26.73 -22.34 13.37
C PHE A 862 26.80 -22.24 14.89
N LYS A 863 25.96 -22.96 15.63
CA LYS A 863 25.84 -22.85 17.10
C LYS A 863 27.11 -23.20 17.88
N ASP A 864 27.94 -24.09 17.34
CA ASP A 864 29.20 -24.54 17.94
C ASP A 864 30.43 -23.76 17.45
N LYS A 865 30.24 -22.83 16.48
CA LYS A 865 31.36 -22.09 15.88
C LYS A 865 31.68 -20.84 16.69
N GLN A 866 32.99 -20.53 16.83
CA GLN A 866 33.48 -19.39 17.61
C GLN A 866 33.69 -18.13 16.77
N ILE A 867 34.08 -18.30 15.52
CA ILE A 867 34.44 -17.16 14.63
C ILE A 867 33.81 -17.33 13.26
N ILE A 868 33.14 -16.28 12.78
CA ILE A 868 32.63 -16.20 11.41
C ILE A 868 33.16 -14.93 10.75
N TYR A 869 33.70 -15.09 9.56
CA TYR A 869 34.04 -13.99 8.65
C TYR A 869 33.00 -13.93 7.53
N VAL A 870 32.30 -12.81 7.41
CA VAL A 870 31.36 -12.56 6.30
C VAL A 870 32.07 -11.73 5.24
N LEU A 871 32.18 -12.27 4.03
CA LEU A 871 32.75 -11.59 2.87
C LEU A 871 31.65 -10.79 2.17
N GLU A 872 31.81 -9.49 2.16
CA GLU A 872 30.79 -8.55 1.71
C GLU A 872 31.09 -8.09 0.28
N ASP A 873 30.17 -8.34 -0.66
CA ASP A 873 30.25 -7.84 -2.02
C ASP A 873 30.06 -6.32 -2.06
N ASN A 874 30.77 -5.64 -2.98
CA ASN A 874 30.82 -4.18 -3.02
C ASN A 874 29.60 -3.55 -3.69
N ASP A 875 28.39 -3.93 -3.22
CA ASP A 875 27.13 -3.29 -3.63
C ASP A 875 26.10 -3.27 -2.49
N ASP A 876 24.93 -2.63 -2.74
CA ASP A 876 23.89 -2.53 -1.72
C ASP A 876 23.26 -3.90 -1.36
N ALA A 877 23.21 -4.83 -2.31
CA ALA A 877 22.68 -6.17 -2.07
C ALA A 877 23.59 -6.97 -1.14
N GLY A 878 24.93 -6.91 -1.37
CA GLY A 878 25.95 -7.52 -0.51
C GLY A 878 25.92 -6.95 0.91
N ARG A 879 25.84 -5.63 1.05
CA ARG A 879 25.72 -4.97 2.36
C ARG A 879 24.45 -5.41 3.12
N MET A 880 23.32 -5.54 2.43
CA MET A 880 22.07 -6.02 3.04
C MET A 880 22.17 -7.51 3.43
N HIS A 881 22.80 -8.32 2.59
CA HIS A 881 23.01 -9.73 2.84
C HIS A 881 23.88 -9.93 4.09
N THR A 882 25.01 -9.24 4.16
CA THR A 882 25.94 -9.21 5.31
C THR A 882 25.20 -8.80 6.59
N ALA A 883 24.43 -7.73 6.56
CA ALA A 883 23.66 -7.26 7.71
C ALA A 883 22.65 -8.32 8.19
N LYS A 884 22.01 -9.04 7.28
CA LYS A 884 21.06 -10.11 7.61
C LYS A 884 21.75 -11.30 8.27
N ILE A 885 22.90 -11.75 7.75
CA ILE A 885 23.72 -12.81 8.34
C ILE A 885 24.12 -12.40 9.75
N MET A 886 24.71 -11.21 9.92
CA MET A 886 25.12 -10.71 11.21
C MET A 886 23.99 -10.64 12.22
N SER A 887 22.80 -10.17 11.81
CA SER A 887 21.65 -10.07 12.73
C SER A 887 21.14 -11.42 13.20
N THR A 888 21.18 -12.45 12.34
CA THR A 888 20.69 -13.79 12.67
C THR A 888 21.70 -14.61 13.49
N LEU A 889 23.00 -14.39 13.29
CA LEU A 889 24.06 -15.09 14.02
C LEU A 889 24.48 -14.39 15.32
N ARG A 890 24.04 -13.13 15.53
CA ARG A 890 24.34 -12.38 16.76
C ARG A 890 23.79 -13.09 18.01
N GLY A 891 24.63 -13.29 19.02
CA GLY A 891 24.29 -14.03 20.23
C GLY A 891 24.37 -15.56 20.10
N ILE A 892 24.59 -16.09 18.89
CA ILE A 892 24.79 -17.50 18.59
C ILE A 892 26.28 -17.79 18.46
N VAL A 893 27.02 -16.92 17.75
CA VAL A 893 28.46 -17.03 17.51
C VAL A 893 29.19 -15.91 18.26
N PRO A 894 30.22 -16.21 19.04
CA PRO A 894 30.95 -15.24 19.86
C PRO A 894 31.57 -14.09 19.03
N THR A 895 32.13 -14.38 17.87
CA THR A 895 32.82 -13.38 17.03
C THR A 895 32.31 -13.47 15.60
N ILE A 896 31.76 -12.35 15.11
CA ILE A 896 31.37 -12.20 13.71
C ILE A 896 32.04 -10.93 13.19
N ALA A 897 32.84 -11.04 12.13
CA ALA A 897 33.57 -9.94 11.56
C ALA A 897 33.33 -9.85 10.06
N VAL A 898 33.14 -8.61 9.54
CA VAL A 898 32.88 -8.35 8.13
C VAL A 898 34.17 -7.95 7.42
N ILE A 899 34.39 -8.57 6.28
CA ILE A 899 35.52 -8.26 5.39
C ILE A 899 34.94 -7.69 4.10
N SER A 900 35.19 -6.42 3.84
CA SER A 900 34.78 -5.72 2.63
C SER A 900 35.97 -5.43 1.72
N PHE A 901 35.69 -5.21 0.45
CA PHE A 901 36.67 -4.98 -0.63
C PHE A 901 36.41 -3.62 -1.31
N PRO A 902 36.59 -2.48 -0.60
CA PRO A 902 36.23 -1.14 -1.10
C PRO A 902 37.06 -0.71 -2.31
N GLU A 903 38.19 -1.36 -2.59
CA GLU A 903 39.02 -1.13 -3.77
C GLU A 903 38.44 -1.72 -5.07
N LEU A 904 37.47 -2.61 -4.99
CA LEU A 904 36.81 -3.17 -6.16
C LEU A 904 35.75 -2.20 -6.73
N PRO A 905 35.47 -2.28 -8.03
CA PRO A 905 34.35 -1.53 -8.61
C PRO A 905 33.02 -1.96 -7.97
N GLU A 906 31.97 -1.19 -8.22
CA GLU A 906 30.60 -1.56 -7.83
C GLU A 906 30.26 -2.97 -8.36
N LYS A 907 29.70 -3.82 -7.50
CA LYS A 907 29.39 -5.24 -7.72
C LYS A 907 30.59 -6.19 -7.79
N GLY A 908 31.76 -5.74 -7.36
CA GLY A 908 32.93 -6.60 -7.23
C GLY A 908 32.79 -7.56 -6.03
N ASP A 909 33.13 -8.81 -6.25
CA ASP A 909 33.07 -9.92 -5.28
C ASP A 909 34.49 -10.39 -4.84
N VAL A 910 34.56 -11.30 -3.90
CA VAL A 910 35.86 -11.87 -3.46
C VAL A 910 36.59 -12.62 -4.58
N SER A 911 35.89 -13.20 -5.54
CA SER A 911 36.50 -13.83 -6.72
C SER A 911 37.18 -12.81 -7.62
N ASP A 912 36.61 -11.62 -7.78
CA ASP A 912 37.23 -10.52 -8.52
C ASP A 912 38.49 -10.01 -7.79
N TRP A 913 38.42 -9.92 -6.46
CA TRP A 913 39.57 -9.56 -5.65
C TRP A 913 40.73 -10.60 -5.77
N LEU A 914 40.38 -11.89 -5.79
CA LEU A 914 41.36 -12.95 -6.02
C LEU A 914 41.99 -12.86 -7.44
N ALA A 915 41.21 -12.55 -8.47
CA ALA A 915 41.66 -12.37 -9.83
C ALA A 915 42.63 -11.19 -9.97
N LEU A 916 42.51 -10.17 -9.14
CA LEU A 916 43.42 -9.02 -9.07
C LEU A 916 44.70 -9.25 -8.26
N GLY A 917 45.00 -10.51 -7.89
CA GLY A 917 46.22 -10.88 -7.15
C GLY A 917 46.00 -11.10 -5.65
N GLY A 918 44.80 -11.10 -5.18
CA GLY A 918 44.41 -11.51 -3.82
C GLY A 918 44.84 -12.97 -3.55
N ASN A 919 45.21 -13.26 -2.33
CA ASN A 919 45.64 -14.61 -1.95
C ASN A 919 45.31 -14.89 -0.47
N LYS A 920 45.46 -16.17 -0.05
CA LYS A 920 45.17 -16.60 1.32
C LYS A 920 45.84 -15.72 2.38
N LYS A 921 47.10 -15.38 2.23
CA LYS A 921 47.87 -14.58 3.22
C LYS A 921 47.25 -13.19 3.41
N LEU A 922 46.91 -12.54 2.31
CA LEU A 922 46.28 -11.22 2.34
C LEU A 922 44.87 -11.27 2.89
N LEU A 923 44.10 -12.33 2.56
CA LEU A 923 42.74 -12.53 3.09
C LEU A 923 42.75 -12.76 4.62
N LEU A 924 43.68 -13.57 5.12
CA LEU A 924 43.86 -13.79 6.56
C LEU A 924 44.31 -12.51 7.30
N ALA A 925 45.15 -11.67 6.66
CA ALA A 925 45.53 -10.40 7.26
C ALA A 925 44.32 -9.45 7.40
N ARG A 926 43.44 -9.37 6.38
CA ARG A 926 42.16 -8.63 6.46
C ARG A 926 41.24 -9.19 7.52
N ALA A 927 41.18 -10.51 7.66
CA ALA A 927 40.40 -11.17 8.68
C ALA A 927 40.82 -10.78 10.09
N GLU A 928 42.11 -10.73 10.36
CA GLU A 928 42.63 -10.30 11.66
C GLU A 928 42.32 -8.82 11.94
N GLU A 929 42.39 -7.95 10.95
CA GLU A 929 41.99 -6.56 11.11
C GLU A 929 40.49 -6.41 11.35
N ALA A 930 39.66 -7.18 10.63
CA ALA A 930 38.21 -7.18 10.80
C ALA A 930 37.83 -7.70 12.18
N LYS A 931 38.49 -8.77 12.67
CA LYS A 931 38.32 -9.32 14.00
C LYS A 931 38.70 -8.31 15.10
N LYS A 932 39.82 -7.59 14.98
CA LYS A 932 40.18 -6.49 15.89
C LYS A 932 39.07 -5.42 15.95
N ARG A 933 38.54 -5.02 14.83
CA ARG A 933 37.44 -4.04 14.75
C ARG A 933 36.16 -4.57 15.42
N ALA A 934 35.84 -5.85 15.27
CA ALA A 934 34.71 -6.50 15.89
C ALA A 934 34.83 -6.62 17.40
N THR A 935 36.04 -6.92 17.91
CA THR A 935 36.30 -7.09 19.36
C THR A 935 36.49 -5.78 20.11
N THR A 936 36.86 -4.68 19.45
CA THR A 936 37.00 -3.35 20.07
C THR A 936 35.64 -2.68 20.37
N ARG A 937 34.54 -3.25 19.93
CA ARG A 937 33.15 -2.84 20.26
C ARG A 937 32.57 -3.76 21.35
N ASN A 938 33.25 -3.99 22.45
CA ASN A 938 32.68 -4.69 23.59
C ASN A 938 31.67 -3.80 24.33
N TYR A 939 30.38 -3.97 24.03
CA TYR A 939 29.35 -3.63 25.00
C TYR A 939 29.41 -4.67 26.10
N VAL A 940 29.82 -4.27 27.29
CA VAL A 940 29.65 -5.09 28.49
C VAL A 940 28.15 -5.12 28.79
N ASN A 941 27.48 -6.24 28.53
CA ASN A 941 26.13 -6.46 29.03
C ASN A 941 26.20 -6.62 30.54
N VAL A 942 25.98 -5.54 31.28
CA VAL A 942 25.82 -5.58 32.72
C VAL A 942 24.34 -5.91 32.98
N ASN A 943 24.11 -7.03 33.67
CA ASN A 943 22.77 -7.33 34.17
C ASN A 943 22.41 -6.27 35.23
N LEU A 944 21.51 -5.36 34.93
CA LEU A 944 21.07 -4.26 35.80
C LEU A 944 20.56 -4.76 37.16
N ALA A 945 20.05 -6.00 37.27
CA ALA A 945 19.64 -6.60 38.54
C ALA A 945 20.81 -6.90 39.51
N THR A 946 22.07 -6.92 39.03
CA THR A 946 23.26 -7.16 39.84
C THR A 946 24.02 -5.88 40.19
N VAL A 947 23.56 -4.71 39.72
CA VAL A 947 24.18 -3.42 40.01
C VAL A 947 23.59 -2.90 41.35
N PRO A 948 24.41 -2.68 42.40
CA PRO A 948 23.89 -2.13 43.65
C PRO A 948 23.38 -0.70 43.39
N LEU A 949 22.13 -0.44 43.78
CA LEU A 949 21.55 0.91 43.76
C LEU A 949 22.35 1.80 44.74
N ARG A 950 22.97 2.85 44.19
CA ARG A 950 23.60 3.91 44.99
C ARG A 950 22.74 5.17 44.84
N SER A 951 22.64 5.95 45.93
CA SER A 951 22.04 7.29 45.89
C SER A 951 22.88 8.19 45.00
N HIS A 952 22.23 8.95 44.14
CA HIS A 952 22.90 9.89 43.26
C HIS A 952 23.25 11.20 43.99
N GLU A 953 24.50 11.62 43.84
CA GLU A 953 24.93 12.94 44.23
C GLU A 953 24.94 13.84 42.98
N TRP A 954 24.00 14.75 42.92
CA TRP A 954 23.82 15.63 41.75
C TRP A 954 24.82 16.77 41.73
N LEU A 955 25.57 16.90 40.61
CA LEU A 955 26.31 18.13 40.35
C LEU A 955 25.41 19.21 39.72
N TRP A 956 24.42 18.80 38.99
CA TRP A 956 23.34 19.63 38.49
C TRP A 956 22.05 18.79 38.53
N GLU A 957 21.13 19.18 39.35
CA GLU A 957 19.94 18.38 39.67
C GLU A 957 19.20 17.92 38.39
N ASN A 958 18.92 16.64 38.31
CA ASN A 958 18.30 15.93 37.17
C ASN A 958 19.08 16.01 35.85
N HIS A 959 20.33 16.49 35.82
CA HIS A 959 21.12 16.65 34.61
C HIS A 959 22.51 16.00 34.69
N LEU A 960 23.26 16.22 35.77
CA LEU A 960 24.60 15.69 35.91
C LEU A 960 24.79 15.04 37.27
N VAL A 961 25.32 13.80 37.30
CA VAL A 961 25.61 13.01 38.51
C VAL A 961 27.11 12.95 38.74
N ARG A 962 27.53 13.16 39.97
CA ARG A 962 28.95 13.09 40.37
C ARG A 962 29.50 11.68 40.19
N GLY A 963 30.64 11.56 39.49
CA GLY A 963 31.30 10.30 39.25
C GLY A 963 30.75 9.42 38.14
N ASN A 964 29.70 9.85 37.44
CA ASN A 964 29.17 9.14 36.30
C ASN A 964 29.71 9.71 34.96
N LEU A 965 29.75 8.86 33.95
CA LEU A 965 30.03 9.27 32.58
C LEU A 965 28.72 9.70 31.89
N GLU A 966 28.60 10.99 31.58
CA GLU A 966 27.44 11.54 30.86
C GLU A 966 27.76 11.64 29.37
N LEU A 967 26.83 11.13 28.53
CA LEU A 967 26.96 11.20 27.08
C LEU A 967 26.07 12.29 26.49
N MET A 968 26.71 13.33 25.94
CA MET A 968 25.98 14.36 25.16
C MET A 968 26.00 14.04 23.68
N ALA A 969 24.88 13.53 23.16
CA ALA A 969 24.70 13.22 21.75
C ALA A 969 23.93 14.33 21.02
N GLY A 970 24.23 14.54 19.75
CA GLY A 970 23.54 15.53 18.89
C GLY A 970 24.24 15.70 17.56
N ILE A 971 23.56 16.33 16.61
CA ILE A 971 24.05 16.59 15.25
C ILE A 971 25.30 17.51 15.28
N LYS A 972 26.22 17.34 14.31
CA LYS A 972 27.40 18.19 14.15
C LYS A 972 26.97 19.64 13.93
N GLY A 973 27.59 20.60 14.66
CA GLY A 973 27.30 22.03 14.52
C GLY A 973 26.30 22.64 15.51
N VAL A 974 25.61 21.84 16.35
CA VAL A 974 24.60 22.35 17.33
C VAL A 974 25.20 22.85 18.65
N GLY A 975 26.45 23.25 18.71
CA GLY A 975 27.05 23.86 19.89
C GLY A 975 27.42 22.96 21.05
N LYS A 976 27.47 21.61 20.87
CA LYS A 976 27.83 20.64 21.93
C LYS A 976 29.13 21.00 22.68
N SER A 977 30.17 21.40 21.97
CA SER A 977 31.45 21.79 22.57
C SER A 977 31.33 23.03 23.44
N GLN A 978 30.47 24.01 23.07
CA GLN A 978 30.21 25.19 23.89
C GLN A 978 29.49 24.83 25.17
N ILE A 979 28.52 23.90 25.11
CA ILE A 979 27.80 23.41 26.28
C ILE A 979 28.76 22.67 27.21
N HIS A 980 29.66 21.83 26.70
CA HIS A 980 30.70 21.15 27.51
C HIS A 980 31.65 22.16 28.17
N CYS A 981 32.09 23.19 27.47
CA CYS A 981 32.89 24.27 28.05
C CYS A 981 32.15 25.01 29.14
N GLN A 982 30.85 25.28 28.97
CA GLN A 982 30.00 25.88 29.98
C GLN A 982 29.84 24.97 31.21
N TYR A 983 29.66 23.67 31.02
CA TYR A 983 29.56 22.69 32.11
C TYR A 983 30.87 22.66 32.92
N ALA A 984 32.00 22.57 32.22
CA ALA A 984 33.30 22.61 32.85
C ALA A 984 33.51 23.90 33.66
N ALA A 985 33.11 25.05 33.12
CA ALA A 985 33.24 26.31 33.79
C ALA A 985 32.34 26.37 35.05
N CYS A 986 31.09 25.92 35.00
CA CYS A 986 30.19 25.89 36.17
C CYS A 986 30.70 24.96 37.26
N THR A 987 31.22 23.77 36.90
CA THR A 987 31.80 22.79 37.88
C THR A 987 33.12 23.23 38.46
N THR A 988 34.00 23.89 37.69
CA THR A 988 35.37 24.23 38.15
C THR A 988 35.45 25.60 38.83
N THR A 989 34.50 26.51 38.56
CA THR A 989 34.54 27.87 39.09
C THR A 989 33.37 28.22 40.00
N GLY A 990 32.43 27.29 40.23
CA GLY A 990 31.21 27.56 41.04
C GLY A 990 30.23 28.55 40.40
N ARG A 991 30.32 28.84 39.09
CA ARG A 991 29.38 29.72 38.39
C ARG A 991 27.97 29.13 38.40
N LEU A 992 26.99 29.99 38.24
CA LEU A 992 25.59 29.54 38.12
C LEU A 992 25.37 28.63 36.92
N TRP A 993 24.63 27.56 37.13
CA TRP A 993 24.09 26.76 36.08
C TRP A 993 23.11 27.53 35.21
N PRO A 994 22.79 27.07 33.98
CA PRO A 994 21.82 27.75 33.09
C PRO A 994 20.43 27.97 33.71
N ASN A 995 20.05 27.20 34.70
CA ASN A 995 18.81 27.36 35.46
C ASN A 995 18.92 28.33 36.67
N GLY A 996 20.05 29.01 36.84
CA GLY A 996 20.30 29.95 37.90
C GLY A 996 20.72 29.37 39.26
N VAL A 997 20.88 28.06 39.38
CA VAL A 997 21.35 27.39 40.60
C VAL A 997 22.87 27.50 40.68
N PRO A 998 23.49 27.77 41.86
CA PRO A 998 24.94 27.80 42.03
C PRO A 998 25.57 26.45 41.64
N GLY A 999 26.68 26.50 40.88
CA GLY A 999 27.49 25.33 40.56
C GLY A 999 28.22 24.85 41.82
N VAL A 1000 28.32 23.56 42.00
CA VAL A 1000 29.08 22.93 43.10
C VAL A 1000 30.53 22.79 42.66
N THR A 1001 31.45 23.43 43.38
CA THR A 1001 32.88 23.22 43.18
C THR A 1001 33.25 21.77 43.54
N PRO A 1002 34.15 21.11 42.74
CA PRO A 1002 34.52 19.71 42.98
C PRO A 1002 35.08 19.42 44.35
#